data_38b92d95b68652d4660988fb2a1603bf
#
_entry.id   38b92d95b68652d4660988fb2a1603bf
#
_cell.length_a   1.000
_cell.length_b   1.000
_cell.length_c   1.000
_cell.angle_alpha   90.00
_cell.angle_beta   90.00
_cell.angle_gamma   90.00
#
_symmetry.space_group_name_H-M   'P 1'
#
loop_
_entity.id
_entity.type
_entity.pdbx_description
1 polymer ?
#
loop_
_entity_poly.entity_id
_entity_poly.type
_entity_poly.pdbx_seq_one_letter_code
_entity_poly.pdbx_strand_id
1 'polypeptide(L)'
;MSIMIYLLIMDKIALRDKFSSEYAKYYQVNLFEKEGFIRKNCSNCNNNFWTSDNSRLTCPEQPCEQYGFIGNSSLKKLDYAESWMAIEKYFVNHGHASVSRYPVVARWRPDLYFTIASIVNFQRIEGGKVSFEFPENPLIVPQMCLRFNDIENVGISGKHFTSFVMIGQHCVANNTGYWKDKCIELDYGLLTQVFGIPKKEIVFKEDVWIGYGAFGYSLEYFVRGLELGNAVFTEFEGTPDNYKPMNEKIIDMGAGLERFSWLTQGTPTAYEAVFGPVVDKVLNKCNIVYEKDFFLDYSKISGVLNLDEAKDINVARTTVAKQLGITKSDLITKITPLESMFALIDHVKTLIFAISDGALPSNVGGGYNLRVLLRRALSKIDSQNWNITLGEVADWHINYLSKIYPELRSHRDEIITILEIEEKRYRNTQLRIKKLVGNIRKDDKPLTEENLIKFYDSDGITPEFLKDQGVLLNIPPNFYAKVTERHITHTAEKPKRTFDIDNLPSTRTLFYEDQELFEFDAKVMAVFKESNYSFVVLDKTAFYARAGGQEPDTGVIHNYNVLDVEKYGHVILHKIDELDIKEGMIVHGQIDANRRRILTLHHTATHVMLGAAKRALGSWIWQASAFKDIHKARLDITHFEHLSLKQIETIEKLANGAIRKNLPVHKLVLDRGEAEKKYGFSIYQGGIAPGKSIRVQDIEGWDVEACAGTHVSN
;
A
#
# COMPACT_ATOMS: atom_id res chain seq x y z
N MET A 1 -21.25 0.62 4.05
CA MET A 1 -20.45 0.75 2.78
C MET A 1 -21.26 1.25 1.59
N SER A 2 -22.45 0.73 1.29
CA SER A 2 -23.26 1.13 0.11
C SER A 2 -23.62 2.63 0.03
N ILE A 3 -24.04 3.27 1.12
CA ILE A 3 -24.43 4.69 1.13
C ILE A 3 -23.21 5.62 0.99
N MET A 4 -22.11 5.30 1.65
CA MET A 4 -20.86 6.10 1.61
C MET A 4 -20.20 6.05 0.24
N ILE A 5 -20.20 4.89 -0.41
CA ILE A 5 -19.70 4.74 -1.80
C ILE A 5 -20.63 5.51 -2.76
N TYR A 6 -21.93 5.44 -2.58
CA TYR A 6 -22.88 6.16 -3.42
C TYR A 6 -22.72 7.68 -3.29
N LEU A 7 -22.55 8.21 -2.08
CA LEU A 7 -22.27 9.62 -1.84
C LEU A 7 -20.96 10.07 -2.50
N LEU A 8 -19.90 9.27 -2.37
CA LEU A 8 -18.60 9.56 -2.98
C LEU A 8 -18.67 9.60 -4.52
N ILE A 9 -19.47 8.72 -5.12
CA ILE A 9 -19.70 8.71 -6.58
C ILE A 9 -20.49 9.96 -7.01
N MET A 10 -21.52 10.36 -6.27
CA MET A 10 -22.31 11.56 -6.57
C MET A 10 -21.46 12.82 -6.45
N ASP A 11 -20.61 12.91 -5.42
CA ASP A 11 -19.66 14.01 -5.25
C ASP A 11 -18.65 14.09 -6.39
N LYS A 12 -18.15 12.94 -6.87
CA LYS A 12 -17.24 12.87 -8.02
C LYS A 12 -17.90 13.40 -9.30
N ILE A 13 -19.14 13.00 -9.58
CA ILE A 13 -19.88 13.44 -10.75
C ILE A 13 -20.11 14.96 -10.69
N ALA A 14 -20.60 15.48 -9.57
CA ALA A 14 -20.87 16.90 -9.38
C ALA A 14 -19.63 17.77 -9.57
N LEU A 15 -18.48 17.34 -9.02
CA LEU A 15 -17.20 18.03 -9.21
C LEU A 15 -16.71 17.99 -10.65
N ARG A 16 -16.82 16.84 -11.31
CA ARG A 16 -16.45 16.72 -12.72
C ARG A 16 -17.28 17.66 -13.59
N ASP A 17 -18.59 17.70 -13.40
CA ASP A 17 -19.48 18.58 -14.16
C ASP A 17 -19.15 20.06 -13.92
N LYS A 18 -18.85 20.44 -12.67
CA LYS A 18 -18.40 21.78 -12.31
C LYS A 18 -17.11 22.17 -13.02
N PHE A 19 -16.05 21.34 -12.96
CA PHE A 19 -14.78 21.62 -13.63
C PHE A 19 -14.92 21.59 -15.15
N SER A 20 -15.75 20.69 -15.70
CA SER A 20 -16.04 20.63 -17.14
C SER A 20 -16.81 21.86 -17.66
N SER A 21 -17.62 22.51 -16.82
CA SER A 21 -18.30 23.77 -17.19
C SER A 21 -17.28 24.92 -17.35
N GLU A 22 -16.18 24.88 -16.61
CA GLU A 22 -15.06 25.84 -16.67
C GLU A 22 -13.82 25.22 -17.36
N TYR A 23 -14.02 24.39 -18.38
CA TYR A 23 -12.97 23.56 -19.00
C TYR A 23 -11.76 24.36 -19.47
N ALA A 24 -11.94 25.60 -19.95
CA ALA A 24 -10.84 26.45 -20.39
C ALA A 24 -9.82 26.73 -19.26
N LYS A 25 -10.30 26.80 -18.02
CA LYS A 25 -9.46 26.99 -16.83
C LYS A 25 -8.80 25.68 -16.38
N TYR A 26 -9.56 24.59 -16.36
CA TYR A 26 -9.14 23.36 -15.71
C TYR A 26 -8.51 22.35 -16.69
N TYR A 27 -9.14 22.07 -17.82
CA TYR A 27 -8.76 20.98 -18.73
C TYR A 27 -8.02 21.43 -19.98
N GLN A 28 -8.21 22.67 -20.43
CA GLN A 28 -7.48 23.17 -21.60
C GLN A 28 -6.01 23.35 -21.27
N VAL A 29 -5.13 22.88 -22.17
CA VAL A 29 -3.67 23.01 -22.11
C VAL A 29 -3.15 23.47 -23.46
N ASN A 30 -1.99 24.15 -23.47
CA ASN A 30 -1.38 24.72 -24.66
C ASN A 30 -1.09 23.67 -25.75
N LEU A 31 -0.79 22.43 -25.34
CA LEU A 31 -0.60 21.31 -26.24
C LEU A 31 -1.81 21.05 -27.13
N PHE A 32 -3.02 21.16 -26.59
CA PHE A 32 -4.23 20.87 -27.35
C PHE A 32 -4.41 21.82 -28.53
N GLU A 33 -4.16 23.10 -28.33
CA GLU A 33 -4.18 24.09 -29.40
C GLU A 33 -3.06 23.84 -30.42
N LYS A 34 -1.82 23.66 -29.94
CA LYS A 34 -0.63 23.42 -30.77
C LYS A 34 -0.76 22.18 -31.65
N GLU A 35 -1.32 21.11 -31.09
CA GLU A 35 -1.46 19.83 -31.76
C GLU A 35 -2.83 19.61 -32.41
N GLY A 36 -3.74 20.59 -32.33
CA GLY A 36 -5.07 20.55 -32.96
C GLY A 36 -6.02 19.55 -32.33
N PHE A 37 -5.93 19.35 -31.02
CA PHE A 37 -6.94 18.60 -30.27
C PHE A 37 -8.19 19.47 -30.11
N ILE A 38 -9.35 18.88 -30.34
CA ILE A 38 -10.66 19.50 -30.16
C ILE A 38 -11.41 18.81 -29.05
N ARG A 39 -12.15 19.60 -28.27
CA ARG A 39 -13.05 19.08 -27.24
C ARG A 39 -14.33 18.58 -27.86
N LYS A 40 -14.76 17.37 -27.47
CA LYS A 40 -16.00 16.73 -27.91
C LYS A 40 -16.77 16.15 -26.75
N ASN A 41 -18.08 15.98 -26.96
CA ASN A 41 -18.95 15.24 -26.05
C ASN A 41 -19.24 13.86 -26.65
N CYS A 42 -19.18 12.81 -25.84
CA CYS A 42 -19.39 11.43 -26.28
C CYS A 42 -20.87 11.18 -26.62
N SER A 43 -21.13 10.68 -27.82
CA SER A 43 -22.49 10.36 -28.27
C SER A 43 -23.17 9.24 -27.47
N ASN A 44 -22.39 8.40 -26.73
CA ASN A 44 -22.93 7.27 -25.99
C ASN A 44 -23.15 7.57 -24.50
N CYS A 45 -22.18 8.23 -23.85
CA CYS A 45 -22.20 8.41 -22.39
C CYS A 45 -22.14 9.87 -21.92
N ASN A 46 -22.10 10.83 -22.85
CA ASN A 46 -22.03 12.28 -22.60
C ASN A 46 -20.76 12.79 -21.87
N ASN A 47 -19.75 11.95 -21.66
CA ASN A 47 -18.47 12.39 -21.09
C ASN A 47 -17.71 13.27 -22.09
N ASN A 48 -16.99 14.28 -21.58
CA ASN A 48 -16.16 15.15 -22.39
C ASN A 48 -14.77 14.55 -22.61
N PHE A 49 -14.24 14.71 -23.82
CA PHE A 49 -12.92 14.23 -24.21
C PHE A 49 -12.27 15.12 -25.27
N TRP A 50 -10.94 15.01 -25.40
CA TRP A 50 -10.14 15.78 -26.36
C TRP A 50 -9.48 14.81 -27.34
N THR A 51 -9.58 15.11 -28.62
CA THR A 51 -9.05 14.28 -29.71
C THR A 51 -8.56 15.13 -30.88
N SER A 52 -7.52 14.67 -31.57
CA SER A 52 -7.11 15.25 -32.86
C SER A 52 -7.79 14.61 -34.08
N ASP A 53 -8.66 13.63 -33.84
CA ASP A 53 -9.48 13.01 -34.89
C ASP A 53 -10.87 13.63 -34.95
N ASN A 54 -11.11 14.42 -36.01
CA ASN A 54 -12.39 15.08 -36.22
C ASN A 54 -13.55 14.12 -36.48
N SER A 55 -13.28 12.88 -36.92
CA SER A 55 -14.30 11.88 -37.17
C SER A 55 -14.78 11.14 -35.92
N ARG A 56 -14.03 11.22 -34.83
CA ARG A 56 -14.33 10.51 -33.59
C ARG A 56 -15.58 11.04 -32.92
N LEU A 57 -16.54 10.17 -32.59
CA LEU A 57 -17.83 10.50 -31.98
C LEU A 57 -17.97 10.01 -30.54
N THR A 58 -17.14 9.03 -30.12
CA THR A 58 -17.23 8.38 -28.81
C THR A 58 -15.97 8.61 -27.98
N CYS A 59 -16.14 8.66 -26.67
CA CYS A 59 -15.01 8.70 -25.74
C CYS A 59 -14.18 7.40 -25.81
N PRO A 60 -12.94 7.41 -25.30
CA PRO A 60 -12.04 6.26 -25.43
C PRO A 60 -12.27 5.14 -24.42
N GLU A 61 -13.22 5.33 -23.49
CA GLU A 61 -13.46 4.42 -22.37
C GLU A 61 -14.46 3.31 -22.76
N GLN A 62 -14.30 2.12 -22.22
CA GLN A 62 -15.29 1.05 -22.34
C GLN A 62 -16.60 1.43 -21.63
N PRO A 63 -17.77 1.08 -22.15
CA PRO A 63 -18.02 0.28 -23.38
C PRO A 63 -18.03 1.09 -24.68
N CYS A 64 -17.74 2.39 -24.67
CA CYS A 64 -17.81 3.27 -25.85
C CYS A 64 -16.77 2.92 -26.91
N GLU A 65 -15.60 2.44 -26.50
CA GLU A 65 -14.53 1.91 -27.38
C GLU A 65 -14.01 0.57 -26.85
N GLN A 66 -13.79 -0.39 -27.75
CA GLN A 66 -13.20 -1.69 -27.42
C GLN A 66 -11.67 -1.65 -27.57
N TYR A 67 -10.97 -2.65 -27.01
CA TYR A 67 -9.51 -2.78 -27.12
C TYR A 67 -9.06 -3.10 -28.57
N GLY A 68 -8.71 -2.07 -29.33
CA GLY A 68 -8.31 -2.20 -30.73
C GLY A 68 -6.88 -2.70 -30.95
N PHE A 69 -6.10 -2.95 -29.91
CA PHE A 69 -4.68 -3.36 -30.02
C PHE A 69 -4.45 -4.85 -29.81
N ILE A 70 -5.42 -5.61 -29.26
CA ILE A 70 -5.27 -7.05 -28.99
C ILE A 70 -5.10 -7.82 -30.31
N GLY A 71 -3.97 -8.52 -30.43
CA GLY A 71 -3.61 -9.28 -31.64
C GLY A 71 -3.10 -8.43 -32.81
N ASN A 72 -3.09 -7.11 -32.70
CA ASN A 72 -2.72 -6.19 -33.78
C ASN A 72 -1.96 -4.96 -33.26
N SER A 73 -0.87 -5.15 -32.53
CA SER A 73 0.01 -4.05 -32.17
C SER A 73 1.01 -3.75 -33.27
N SER A 74 0.93 -2.57 -33.86
CA SER A 74 1.91 -2.03 -34.82
C SER A 74 3.07 -1.30 -34.14
N LEU A 75 3.07 -1.25 -32.81
CA LEU A 75 4.08 -0.56 -32.03
C LEU A 75 5.35 -1.41 -31.86
N LYS A 76 6.47 -0.77 -31.55
CA LYS A 76 7.68 -1.48 -31.15
C LYS A 76 7.38 -2.31 -29.90
N LYS A 77 7.58 -3.62 -29.99
CA LYS A 77 7.39 -4.53 -28.86
C LYS A 77 8.44 -4.26 -27.80
N LEU A 78 7.98 -3.95 -26.60
CA LEU A 78 8.80 -3.79 -25.40
C LEU A 78 8.28 -4.76 -24.33
N ASP A 79 9.19 -5.48 -23.67
CA ASP A 79 8.82 -6.27 -22.51
C ASP A 79 8.56 -5.37 -21.29
N TYR A 80 8.17 -5.96 -20.17
CA TYR A 80 7.82 -5.23 -18.96
C TYR A 80 8.99 -4.40 -18.42
N ALA A 81 10.21 -4.96 -18.42
CA ALA A 81 11.41 -4.28 -17.96
C ALA A 81 11.86 -3.20 -18.97
N GLU A 82 11.84 -3.51 -20.25
CA GLU A 82 12.19 -2.57 -21.33
C GLU A 82 11.24 -1.36 -21.34
N SER A 83 9.95 -1.59 -21.10
CA SER A 83 8.96 -0.51 -20.99
C SER A 83 9.31 0.47 -19.87
N TRP A 84 9.66 -0.03 -18.68
CA TRP A 84 10.09 0.84 -17.58
C TRP A 84 11.40 1.59 -17.93
N MET A 85 12.43 0.89 -18.39
CA MET A 85 13.69 1.53 -18.73
C MET A 85 13.57 2.64 -19.79
N ALA A 86 12.65 2.46 -20.75
CA ALA A 86 12.37 3.47 -21.77
C ALA A 86 11.66 4.70 -21.17
N ILE A 87 10.69 4.49 -20.28
CA ILE A 87 9.97 5.55 -19.57
C ILE A 87 10.91 6.32 -18.63
N GLU A 88 11.67 5.62 -17.80
CA GLU A 88 12.65 6.20 -16.88
C GLU A 88 13.65 7.08 -17.63
N LYS A 89 14.25 6.53 -18.70
CA LYS A 89 15.20 7.27 -19.53
C LYS A 89 14.59 8.56 -20.13
N TYR A 90 13.35 8.48 -20.58
CA TYR A 90 12.65 9.64 -21.12
C TYR A 90 12.50 10.74 -20.08
N PHE A 91 11.97 10.44 -18.90
CA PHE A 91 11.75 11.42 -17.86
C PHE A 91 13.06 11.96 -17.26
N VAL A 92 14.08 11.13 -17.08
CA VAL A 92 15.42 11.58 -16.63
C VAL A 92 16.02 12.55 -17.63
N ASN A 93 15.91 12.31 -18.94
CA ASN A 93 16.38 13.23 -19.98
C ASN A 93 15.59 14.55 -20.00
N HIS A 94 14.40 14.60 -19.37
CA HIS A 94 13.58 15.80 -19.21
C HIS A 94 13.65 16.40 -17.80
N GLY A 95 14.71 16.08 -17.03
CA GLY A 95 15.03 16.72 -15.76
C GLY A 95 14.36 16.12 -14.52
N HIS A 96 13.75 14.92 -14.62
CA HIS A 96 13.22 14.22 -13.45
C HIS A 96 14.30 13.38 -12.77
N ALA A 97 14.29 13.36 -11.44
CA ALA A 97 15.06 12.39 -10.69
C ALA A 97 14.37 11.02 -10.72
N SER A 98 15.11 9.97 -11.04
CA SER A 98 14.60 8.59 -10.88
C SER A 98 14.73 8.18 -9.42
N VAL A 99 13.60 7.87 -8.79
CA VAL A 99 13.51 7.45 -7.39
C VAL A 99 13.14 5.97 -7.33
N SER A 100 13.85 5.22 -6.50
CA SER A 100 13.52 3.81 -6.26
C SER A 100 12.13 3.67 -5.63
N ARG A 101 11.46 2.55 -5.92
CA ARG A 101 10.17 2.27 -5.30
C ARG A 101 10.25 2.27 -3.77
N TYR A 102 9.20 2.70 -3.15
CA TYR A 102 8.98 2.52 -1.71
C TYR A 102 8.49 1.08 -1.43
N PRO A 103 8.72 0.56 -0.21
CA PRO A 103 8.17 -0.74 0.17
C PRO A 103 6.65 -0.80 0.00
N VAL A 104 6.14 -1.98 -0.35
CA VAL A 104 4.69 -2.18 -0.44
C VAL A 104 4.01 -2.20 0.93
N VAL A 105 4.78 -2.39 2.01
CA VAL A 105 4.29 -2.29 3.40
C VAL A 105 4.51 -0.87 3.90
N ALA A 106 3.44 -0.11 4.02
CA ALA A 106 3.47 1.33 4.30
C ALA A 106 3.62 1.63 5.81
N ARG A 107 4.76 1.26 6.42
CA ARG A 107 5.00 1.42 7.88
C ARG A 107 5.03 2.87 8.36
N TRP A 108 5.21 3.83 7.45
CA TRP A 108 5.19 5.28 7.72
C TRP A 108 3.79 5.89 7.66
N ARG A 109 2.74 5.09 7.41
CA ARG A 109 1.34 5.52 7.29
C ARG A 109 0.46 4.77 8.29
N PRO A 110 -0.32 5.46 9.15
CA PRO A 110 -1.22 4.81 10.12
C PRO A 110 -2.50 4.28 9.49
N ASP A 111 -2.91 4.87 8.39
CA ASP A 111 -4.18 4.64 7.69
C ASP A 111 -4.08 3.57 6.59
N LEU A 112 -2.86 3.17 6.22
CA LEU A 112 -2.61 2.19 5.17
C LEU A 112 -1.67 1.09 5.66
N TYR A 113 -2.01 -0.16 5.40
CA TYR A 113 -1.09 -1.27 5.58
C TYR A 113 -0.23 -1.50 4.34
N PHE A 114 -0.82 -1.41 3.15
CA PHE A 114 -0.12 -1.55 1.88
C PHE A 114 -0.14 -0.25 1.07
N THR A 115 0.92 -0.03 0.31
CA THR A 115 1.00 1.04 -0.68
C THR A 115 0.04 0.75 -1.83
N ILE A 116 -0.94 1.62 -2.04
CA ILE A 116 -2.01 1.46 -3.04
C ILE A 116 -1.90 2.42 -4.23
N ALA A 117 -1.05 3.43 -4.13
CA ALA A 117 -0.73 4.41 -5.18
C ALA A 117 0.65 5.03 -4.91
N SER A 118 1.31 5.55 -5.94
CA SER A 118 2.64 6.14 -5.80
C SER A 118 2.65 7.39 -4.91
N ILE A 119 1.64 8.25 -5.05
CA ILE A 119 1.54 9.52 -4.32
C ILE A 119 1.42 9.34 -2.80
N VAL A 120 0.84 8.23 -2.31
CA VAL A 120 0.65 8.00 -0.86
C VAL A 120 1.97 7.89 -0.10
N ASN A 121 3.07 7.58 -0.80
CA ASN A 121 4.39 7.54 -0.20
C ASN A 121 4.90 8.92 0.20
N PHE A 122 4.46 9.95 -0.49
CA PHE A 122 4.90 11.33 -0.34
C PHE A 122 3.88 12.19 0.41
N GLN A 123 2.64 11.72 0.54
CA GLN A 123 1.58 12.44 1.24
C GLN A 123 1.70 12.29 2.75
N ARG A 124 1.50 13.39 3.46
CA ARG A 124 1.47 13.46 4.93
C ARG A 124 0.14 14.03 5.39
N ILE A 125 -0.41 13.45 6.44
CA ILE A 125 -1.67 13.90 7.06
C ILE A 125 -1.40 14.15 8.53
N GLU A 126 -1.36 15.43 8.91
CA GLU A 126 -1.11 15.86 10.30
C GLU A 126 -2.19 16.83 10.75
N GLY A 127 -2.90 16.50 11.83
CA GLY A 127 -3.96 17.36 12.36
C GLY A 127 -5.08 17.66 11.35
N GLY A 128 -5.35 16.74 10.41
CA GLY A 128 -6.35 16.95 9.36
C GLY A 128 -5.87 17.80 8.17
N LYS A 129 -4.63 18.26 8.17
CA LYS A 129 -4.00 18.98 7.05
C LYS A 129 -3.20 18.00 6.20
N VAL A 130 -3.25 18.22 4.88
CA VAL A 130 -2.51 17.43 3.90
C VAL A 130 -1.30 18.24 3.42
N SER A 131 -0.14 17.60 3.40
CA SER A 131 1.09 18.13 2.79
C SER A 131 1.79 17.04 1.98
N PHE A 132 2.69 17.45 1.08
CA PHE A 132 3.44 16.54 0.25
C PHE A 132 4.94 16.78 0.42
N GLU A 133 5.69 15.70 0.62
CA GLU A 133 7.15 15.73 0.79
C GLU A 133 7.79 14.81 -0.23
N PHE A 134 8.36 15.40 -1.28
CA PHE A 134 9.08 14.69 -2.32
C PHE A 134 10.58 14.71 -2.03
N PRO A 135 11.29 13.56 -2.17
CA PRO A 135 12.75 13.50 -1.98
C PRO A 135 13.51 14.28 -3.06
N GLU A 136 12.89 14.45 -4.23
CA GLU A 136 13.40 15.21 -5.38
C GLU A 136 12.22 15.89 -6.11
N ASN A 137 12.44 16.99 -6.81
CA ASN A 137 11.38 17.71 -7.51
C ASN A 137 11.86 18.26 -8.85
N PRO A 138 11.36 17.78 -10.00
CA PRO A 138 10.37 16.71 -10.19
C PRO A 138 10.98 15.29 -10.10
N LEU A 139 10.14 14.27 -9.88
CA LEU A 139 10.58 12.88 -9.82
C LEU A 139 9.74 11.93 -10.68
N ILE A 140 10.33 10.75 -10.97
CA ILE A 140 9.68 9.59 -11.57
C ILE A 140 9.95 8.34 -10.72
N VAL A 141 8.94 7.52 -10.45
CA VAL A 141 9.05 6.33 -9.58
C VAL A 141 8.24 5.15 -10.11
N PRO A 142 8.80 3.90 -10.16
CA PRO A 142 8.08 2.68 -10.54
C PRO A 142 7.45 2.04 -9.30
N GLN A 143 6.42 2.65 -8.72
CA GLN A 143 5.88 2.21 -7.45
C GLN A 143 5.07 0.92 -7.58
N MET A 144 5.55 -0.16 -6.97
CA MET A 144 4.76 -1.36 -6.77
C MET A 144 3.63 -1.09 -5.79
N CYS A 145 2.39 -1.36 -6.21
CA CYS A 145 1.17 -1.16 -5.44
C CYS A 145 0.45 -2.49 -5.24
N LEU A 146 -0.22 -2.66 -4.10
CA LEU A 146 -1.05 -3.83 -3.80
C LEU A 146 -2.50 -3.41 -3.61
N ARG A 147 -3.42 -4.06 -4.36
CA ARG A 147 -4.88 -3.87 -4.23
C ARG A 147 -5.58 -5.21 -4.25
N PHE A 148 -6.55 -5.39 -3.35
CA PHE A 148 -7.24 -6.67 -3.16
C PHE A 148 -8.75 -6.60 -3.46
N ASN A 149 -9.25 -5.47 -3.95
CA ASN A 149 -10.68 -5.26 -4.16
C ASN A 149 -11.24 -6.19 -5.25
N ASP A 150 -10.45 -6.47 -6.29
CA ASP A 150 -10.84 -7.23 -7.48
C ASP A 150 -10.20 -8.62 -7.54
N ILE A 151 -9.91 -9.22 -6.39
CA ILE A 151 -9.19 -10.51 -6.30
C ILE A 151 -9.91 -11.64 -7.05
N GLU A 152 -11.24 -11.61 -7.07
CA GLU A 152 -12.06 -12.60 -7.80
C GLU A 152 -11.92 -12.47 -9.31
N ASN A 153 -11.63 -11.28 -9.83
CA ASN A 153 -11.44 -11.02 -11.26
C ASN A 153 -10.05 -11.40 -11.79
N VAL A 154 -9.09 -11.65 -10.88
CA VAL A 154 -7.73 -12.02 -11.25
C VAL A 154 -7.69 -13.41 -11.90
N GLY A 155 -7.04 -13.48 -13.06
CA GLY A 155 -6.99 -14.65 -13.91
C GLY A 155 -8.15 -14.72 -14.91
N ILE A 156 -9.29 -14.07 -14.65
CA ILE A 156 -10.52 -14.15 -15.45
C ILE A 156 -10.62 -13.02 -16.46
N SER A 157 -10.46 -11.78 -15.99
CA SER A 157 -10.69 -10.58 -16.82
C SER A 157 -9.57 -10.26 -17.83
N GLY A 158 -8.41 -10.86 -17.65
CA GLY A 158 -7.23 -10.57 -18.46
C GLY A 158 -6.51 -9.25 -18.13
N LYS A 159 -6.99 -8.47 -17.18
CA LYS A 159 -6.49 -7.12 -16.87
C LYS A 159 -6.39 -6.74 -15.38
N HIS A 160 -7.01 -7.50 -14.47
CA HIS A 160 -6.94 -7.24 -13.04
C HIS A 160 -5.75 -7.96 -12.39
N PHE A 161 -5.05 -7.24 -11.52
CA PHE A 161 -3.88 -7.72 -10.80
C PHE A 161 -4.03 -7.43 -9.31
N THR A 162 -3.46 -8.29 -8.44
CA THR A 162 -3.33 -7.99 -7.00
C THR A 162 -2.09 -7.15 -6.70
N SER A 163 -1.10 -7.14 -7.61
CA SER A 163 0.05 -6.22 -7.58
C SER A 163 0.32 -5.65 -8.97
N PHE A 164 0.54 -4.35 -9.04
CA PHE A 164 0.85 -3.62 -10.28
C PHE A 164 1.79 -2.45 -10.00
N VAL A 165 2.48 -1.99 -11.04
CA VAL A 165 3.34 -0.81 -10.96
C VAL A 165 2.57 0.43 -11.38
N MET A 166 2.41 1.35 -10.45
CA MET A 166 2.02 2.71 -10.77
C MET A 166 3.27 3.54 -11.04
N ILE A 167 3.49 3.89 -12.28
CA ILE A 167 4.49 4.89 -12.65
C ILE A 167 4.01 6.21 -12.09
N GLY A 168 4.75 6.79 -11.16
CA GLY A 168 4.41 8.07 -10.57
C GLY A 168 5.30 9.18 -11.13
N GLN A 169 4.73 10.13 -11.88
CA GLN A 169 5.38 11.39 -12.21
C GLN A 169 4.85 12.43 -11.23
N HIS A 170 5.68 12.85 -10.29
CA HIS A 170 5.27 13.75 -9.24
C HIS A 170 6.09 15.03 -9.24
N CYS A 171 5.40 16.14 -8.97
CA CYS A 171 6.01 17.47 -8.97
C CYS A 171 5.22 18.43 -8.09
N VAL A 172 5.92 19.26 -7.32
CA VAL A 172 5.39 20.49 -6.74
C VAL A 172 5.54 21.60 -7.76
N ALA A 173 4.46 22.30 -8.06
CA ALA A 173 4.46 23.42 -9.01
C ALA A 173 5.07 24.69 -8.38
N ASN A 174 6.38 24.69 -8.22
CA ASN A 174 7.18 25.82 -7.71
C ASN A 174 8.32 26.15 -8.69
N ASN A 175 9.31 26.90 -8.24
CA ASN A 175 10.43 27.35 -9.09
C ASN A 175 11.31 26.21 -9.65
N THR A 176 11.30 25.04 -9.04
CA THR A 176 12.05 23.85 -9.48
C THR A 176 11.18 22.85 -10.26
N GLY A 177 9.86 23.02 -10.22
CA GLY A 177 8.89 22.15 -10.84
C GLY A 177 8.13 22.81 -11.99
N TYR A 178 6.99 22.21 -12.32
CA TYR A 178 6.13 22.66 -13.42
C TYR A 178 4.65 22.39 -13.13
N TRP A 179 3.73 22.87 -14.00
CA TRP A 179 2.29 22.63 -13.87
C TRP A 179 1.71 21.89 -15.09
N LYS A 180 0.40 21.84 -15.19
CA LYS A 180 -0.39 21.00 -16.13
C LYS A 180 0.07 21.03 -17.58
N ASP A 181 0.39 22.20 -18.14
CA ASP A 181 0.82 22.31 -19.54
C ASP A 181 2.07 21.46 -19.82
N LYS A 182 3.08 21.58 -18.95
CA LYS A 182 4.31 20.80 -19.10
C LYS A 182 4.11 19.32 -18.78
N CYS A 183 3.23 18.99 -17.82
CA CYS A 183 2.89 17.60 -17.52
C CYS A 183 2.32 16.90 -18.75
N ILE A 184 1.27 17.46 -19.34
CA ILE A 184 0.61 16.88 -20.53
C ILE A 184 1.53 16.89 -21.75
N GLU A 185 2.41 17.90 -21.91
CA GLU A 185 3.44 17.91 -22.96
C GLU A 185 4.40 16.71 -22.81
N LEU A 186 4.84 16.41 -21.59
CA LEU A 186 5.72 15.27 -21.29
C LEU A 186 5.02 13.93 -21.52
N ASP A 187 3.78 13.79 -21.04
CA ASP A 187 3.02 12.55 -21.26
C ASP A 187 2.75 12.30 -22.76
N TYR A 188 2.36 13.35 -23.49
CA TYR A 188 2.21 13.26 -24.95
C TYR A 188 3.52 12.93 -25.66
N GLY A 189 4.64 13.55 -25.23
CA GLY A 189 5.96 13.24 -25.75
C GLY A 189 6.38 11.79 -25.47
N LEU A 190 6.10 11.27 -24.26
CA LEU A 190 6.32 9.86 -23.94
C LEU A 190 5.56 8.95 -24.93
N LEU A 191 4.27 9.21 -25.15
CA LEU A 191 3.43 8.39 -26.03
C LEU A 191 3.92 8.43 -27.48
N THR A 192 4.25 9.61 -27.99
CA THR A 192 4.59 9.79 -29.40
C THR A 192 6.06 9.48 -29.75
N GLN A 193 7.01 9.91 -28.90
CA GLN A 193 8.45 9.78 -29.20
C GLN A 193 9.04 8.46 -28.72
N VAL A 194 8.59 7.93 -27.58
CA VAL A 194 9.13 6.68 -27.02
C VAL A 194 8.36 5.46 -27.54
N PHE A 195 7.02 5.51 -27.47
CA PHE A 195 6.16 4.40 -27.89
C PHE A 195 5.74 4.48 -29.36
N GLY A 196 5.95 5.63 -30.03
CA GLY A 196 5.63 5.79 -31.45
C GLY A 196 4.12 5.77 -31.73
N ILE A 197 3.28 6.12 -30.75
CA ILE A 197 1.83 6.10 -30.89
C ILE A 197 1.39 7.22 -31.82
N PRO A 198 0.60 6.92 -32.88
CA PRO A 198 0.07 7.93 -33.77
C PRO A 198 -0.81 8.95 -33.01
N LYS A 199 -0.63 10.22 -33.28
CA LYS A 199 -1.35 11.32 -32.64
C LYS A 199 -2.88 11.13 -32.63
N LYS A 200 -3.45 10.67 -33.75
CA LYS A 200 -4.91 10.46 -33.89
C LYS A 200 -5.47 9.38 -32.96
N GLU A 201 -4.62 8.50 -32.45
CA GLU A 201 -5.01 7.42 -31.54
C GLU A 201 -4.99 7.87 -30.08
N ILE A 202 -4.34 9.02 -29.76
CA ILE A 202 -4.27 9.54 -28.39
C ILE A 202 -5.52 10.36 -28.10
N VAL A 203 -6.19 10.03 -27.02
CA VAL A 203 -7.40 10.72 -26.56
C VAL A 203 -7.26 11.04 -25.09
N PHE A 204 -7.56 12.28 -24.70
CA PHE A 204 -7.60 12.70 -23.31
C PHE A 204 -9.07 12.84 -22.87
N LYS A 205 -9.39 12.30 -21.69
CA LYS A 205 -10.75 12.35 -21.10
C LYS A 205 -10.70 13.19 -19.83
N GLU A 206 -11.72 14.04 -19.66
CA GLU A 206 -11.89 14.86 -18.46
C GLU A 206 -12.42 14.01 -17.29
N ASP A 207 -11.71 14.06 -16.16
CA ASP A 207 -12.17 13.42 -14.91
C ASP A 207 -11.72 14.25 -13.68
N VAL A 208 -12.02 13.75 -12.50
CA VAL A 208 -11.60 14.31 -11.22
C VAL A 208 -11.10 13.19 -10.32
N TRP A 209 -10.15 13.51 -9.46
CA TRP A 209 -9.66 12.61 -8.44
C TRP A 209 -9.91 13.20 -7.06
N ILE A 210 -10.41 12.38 -6.11
CA ILE A 210 -10.70 12.76 -4.72
C ILE A 210 -10.07 11.71 -3.82
N GLY A 211 -9.26 12.15 -2.86
CA GLY A 211 -8.70 11.24 -1.88
C GLY A 211 -7.91 11.92 -0.77
N TYR A 212 -8.00 11.36 0.43
CA TYR A 212 -7.15 11.73 1.57
C TYR A 212 -7.16 13.22 1.95
N GLY A 213 -8.31 13.90 1.79
CA GLY A 213 -8.46 15.32 2.15
C GLY A 213 -7.89 16.31 1.14
N ALA A 214 -7.46 15.84 -0.02
CA ALA A 214 -7.06 16.66 -1.16
C ALA A 214 -7.74 16.15 -2.44
N PHE A 215 -7.95 17.02 -3.42
CA PHE A 215 -8.54 16.65 -4.69
C PHE A 215 -8.17 17.62 -5.81
N GLY A 216 -8.46 17.18 -7.05
CA GLY A 216 -8.25 18.00 -8.21
C GLY A 216 -8.91 17.44 -9.47
N TYR A 217 -8.80 18.20 -10.53
CA TYR A 217 -9.21 17.77 -11.87
C TYR A 217 -8.11 16.93 -12.50
N SER A 218 -8.48 16.07 -13.45
CA SER A 218 -7.51 15.17 -14.09
C SER A 218 -7.79 14.98 -15.58
N LEU A 219 -6.73 14.68 -16.31
CA LEU A 219 -6.79 14.27 -17.71
C LEU A 219 -6.28 12.82 -17.81
N GLU A 220 -7.22 11.91 -18.04
CA GLU A 220 -6.90 10.51 -18.34
C GLU A 220 -6.50 10.40 -19.81
N TYR A 221 -5.43 9.69 -20.13
CA TYR A 221 -5.02 9.48 -21.52
C TYR A 221 -5.13 8.03 -21.95
N PHE A 222 -5.73 7.85 -23.11
CA PHE A 222 -6.14 6.56 -23.68
C PHE A 222 -5.54 6.35 -25.07
N VAL A 223 -5.32 5.09 -25.40
CA VAL A 223 -4.94 4.63 -26.74
C VAL A 223 -5.71 3.35 -27.08
N ARG A 224 -6.47 3.36 -28.19
CA ARG A 224 -7.22 2.17 -28.67
C ARG A 224 -8.09 1.53 -27.59
N GLY A 225 -8.81 2.32 -26.81
CA GLY A 225 -9.70 1.84 -25.75
C GLY A 225 -9.02 1.56 -24.40
N LEU A 226 -7.68 1.62 -24.33
CA LEU A 226 -6.91 1.35 -23.11
C LEU A 226 -6.48 2.66 -22.45
N GLU A 227 -6.91 2.89 -21.21
CA GLU A 227 -6.35 3.93 -20.35
C GLU A 227 -4.90 3.58 -20.00
N LEU A 228 -3.96 4.46 -20.32
CA LEU A 228 -2.54 4.28 -19.99
C LEU A 228 -2.17 4.97 -18.69
N GLY A 229 -2.71 6.15 -18.45
CA GLY A 229 -2.43 6.91 -17.25
C GLY A 229 -3.43 8.04 -17.01
N ASN A 230 -3.33 8.65 -15.85
CA ASN A 230 -4.18 9.73 -15.37
C ASN A 230 -3.30 10.82 -14.76
N ALA A 231 -3.25 11.99 -15.39
CA ALA A 231 -2.57 13.18 -14.88
C ALA A 231 -3.51 13.96 -13.96
N VAL A 232 -3.35 13.81 -12.65
CA VAL A 232 -4.13 14.50 -11.62
C VAL A 232 -3.43 15.79 -11.22
N PHE A 233 -4.19 16.88 -11.22
CA PHE A 233 -3.75 18.22 -10.83
C PHE A 233 -4.38 18.56 -9.47
N THR A 234 -3.72 18.13 -8.40
CA THR A 234 -4.19 18.33 -7.03
C THR A 234 -3.98 19.79 -6.63
N GLU A 235 -5.06 20.52 -6.53
CA GLU A 235 -5.08 21.97 -6.30
C GLU A 235 -5.91 22.37 -5.08
N PHE A 236 -6.76 21.47 -4.54
CA PHE A 236 -7.73 21.80 -3.49
C PHE A 236 -7.58 20.88 -2.29
N GLU A 237 -7.77 21.44 -1.07
CA GLU A 237 -7.88 20.71 0.19
C GLU A 237 -9.27 20.89 0.81
N GLY A 238 -9.79 19.83 1.46
CA GLY A 238 -11.12 19.79 2.06
C GLY A 238 -12.02 18.71 1.44
N THR A 239 -13.31 18.97 1.46
CA THR A 239 -14.34 18.11 0.86
C THR A 239 -14.96 18.79 -0.37
N PRO A 240 -15.59 18.06 -1.30
CA PRO A 240 -16.25 18.63 -2.47
C PRO A 240 -17.17 19.81 -2.19
N ASP A 241 -17.86 19.80 -1.04
CA ASP A 241 -18.79 20.85 -0.64
C ASP A 241 -18.14 22.03 0.09
N ASN A 242 -16.96 21.78 0.71
CA ASN A 242 -16.27 22.81 1.49
C ASN A 242 -14.75 22.67 1.32
N TYR A 243 -14.19 23.42 0.39
CA TYR A 243 -12.79 23.35 0.02
C TYR A 243 -12.17 24.73 -0.23
N LYS A 244 -10.86 24.77 -0.13
CA LYS A 244 -10.02 25.93 -0.49
C LYS A 244 -8.84 25.52 -1.34
N PRO A 245 -8.22 26.45 -2.08
CA PRO A 245 -6.97 26.18 -2.77
C PRO A 245 -5.87 25.76 -1.78
N MET A 246 -5.05 24.79 -2.17
CA MET A 246 -3.83 24.43 -1.46
C MET A 246 -2.75 25.52 -1.61
N ASN A 247 -1.84 25.61 -0.66
CA ASN A 247 -0.70 26.50 -0.75
C ASN A 247 0.26 26.13 -1.89
N GLU A 248 0.43 24.83 -2.13
CA GLU A 248 1.24 24.28 -3.20
C GLU A 248 0.38 23.36 -4.08
N LYS A 249 0.54 23.52 -5.38
CA LYS A 249 -0.14 22.67 -6.38
C LYS A 249 0.72 21.46 -6.67
N ILE A 250 0.10 20.28 -6.73
CA ILE A 250 0.80 19.01 -6.88
C ILE A 250 0.37 18.33 -8.18
N ILE A 251 1.36 17.90 -8.96
CA ILE A 251 1.15 16.94 -10.04
C ILE A 251 1.24 15.54 -9.45
N ASP A 252 0.16 14.80 -9.62
CA ASP A 252 0.06 13.38 -9.28
C ASP A 252 -0.36 12.61 -10.54
N MET A 253 0.59 12.41 -11.46
CA MET A 253 0.35 11.55 -12.60
C MET A 253 0.64 10.11 -12.21
N GLY A 254 -0.34 9.23 -12.43
CA GLY A 254 -0.25 7.79 -12.24
C GLY A 254 -0.50 7.04 -13.55
N ALA A 255 0.45 6.22 -13.99
CA ALA A 255 0.31 5.39 -15.18
C ALA A 255 0.60 3.92 -14.91
N GLY A 256 -0.11 3.01 -15.57
CA GLY A 256 0.08 1.57 -15.38
C GLY A 256 1.19 1.02 -16.26
N LEU A 257 2.31 0.58 -15.69
CA LEU A 257 3.40 -0.05 -16.45
C LEU A 257 2.91 -1.30 -17.20
N GLU A 258 2.03 -2.07 -16.59
CA GLU A 258 1.37 -3.25 -17.15
C GLU A 258 0.66 -2.92 -18.47
N ARG A 259 -0.01 -1.76 -18.51
CA ARG A 259 -0.80 -1.29 -19.65
C ARG A 259 0.09 -0.91 -20.83
N PHE A 260 1.23 -0.25 -20.59
CA PHE A 260 2.22 0.04 -21.63
C PHE A 260 2.79 -1.23 -22.27
N SER A 261 3.18 -2.20 -21.45
CA SER A 261 3.68 -3.48 -21.96
C SER A 261 2.62 -4.24 -22.75
N TRP A 262 1.38 -4.23 -22.26
CA TRP A 262 0.26 -4.88 -22.93
C TRP A 262 -0.06 -4.24 -24.29
N LEU A 263 -0.14 -2.90 -24.32
CA LEU A 263 -0.37 -2.14 -25.55
C LEU A 263 0.69 -2.42 -26.62
N THR A 264 1.98 -2.43 -26.24
CA THR A 264 3.09 -2.62 -27.17
C THR A 264 3.19 -4.04 -27.69
N GLN A 265 2.89 -5.04 -26.84
CA GLN A 265 2.97 -6.44 -27.22
C GLN A 265 1.70 -6.94 -27.93
N GLY A 266 0.53 -6.35 -27.62
CA GLY A 266 -0.77 -6.75 -28.19
C GLY A 266 -1.15 -8.20 -27.86
N THR A 267 -0.72 -8.71 -26.71
CA THR A 267 -1.04 -10.06 -26.24
C THR A 267 -2.54 -10.21 -25.93
N PRO A 268 -3.08 -11.43 -25.93
CA PRO A 268 -4.48 -11.68 -25.59
C PRO A 268 -4.90 -11.05 -24.26
N THR A 269 -4.05 -11.20 -23.24
CA THR A 269 -4.27 -10.58 -21.91
C THR A 269 -3.05 -9.78 -21.49
N ALA A 270 -3.23 -8.90 -20.49
CA ALA A 270 -2.12 -8.19 -19.86
C ALA A 270 -1.17 -9.13 -19.11
N TYR A 271 -1.66 -10.31 -18.70
CA TYR A 271 -0.86 -11.27 -17.95
C TYR A 271 0.34 -11.80 -18.76
N GLU A 272 0.16 -12.13 -20.05
CA GLU A 272 1.26 -12.58 -20.88
C GLU A 272 2.32 -11.50 -21.06
N ALA A 273 1.90 -10.25 -21.24
CA ALA A 273 2.81 -9.11 -21.38
C ALA A 273 3.62 -8.83 -20.12
N VAL A 274 2.99 -8.99 -18.94
CA VAL A 274 3.56 -8.64 -17.63
C VAL A 274 4.42 -9.78 -17.06
N PHE A 275 3.91 -11.01 -17.12
CA PHE A 275 4.60 -12.16 -16.54
C PHE A 275 5.67 -12.76 -17.46
N GLY A 276 5.61 -12.45 -18.75
CA GLY A 276 6.63 -12.82 -19.73
C GLY A 276 7.01 -14.30 -19.66
N PRO A 277 8.31 -14.63 -19.47
CA PRO A 277 8.78 -16.02 -19.52
C PRO A 277 8.24 -16.90 -18.38
N VAL A 278 7.64 -16.33 -17.34
CA VAL A 278 7.02 -17.11 -16.26
C VAL A 278 5.81 -17.89 -16.78
N VAL A 279 5.04 -17.28 -17.70
CA VAL A 279 3.88 -17.93 -18.34
C VAL A 279 4.30 -19.23 -19.03
N ASP A 280 5.32 -19.16 -19.89
CA ASP A 280 5.81 -20.34 -20.64
C ASP A 280 6.32 -21.44 -19.69
N LYS A 281 7.00 -21.06 -18.61
CA LYS A 281 7.50 -22.00 -17.61
C LYS A 281 6.36 -22.74 -16.90
N VAL A 282 5.29 -22.05 -16.54
CA VAL A 282 4.12 -22.68 -15.88
C VAL A 282 3.34 -23.53 -16.89
N LEU A 283 3.11 -23.05 -18.12
CA LEU A 283 2.47 -23.82 -19.19
C LEU A 283 3.18 -25.17 -19.38
N ASN A 284 4.51 -25.14 -19.53
CA ASN A 284 5.32 -26.33 -19.74
C ASN A 284 5.34 -27.25 -18.49
N LYS A 285 5.53 -26.69 -17.30
CA LYS A 285 5.60 -27.47 -16.04
C LYS A 285 4.31 -28.19 -15.72
N CYS A 286 3.18 -27.54 -16.01
CA CYS A 286 1.84 -28.06 -15.72
C CYS A 286 1.17 -28.75 -16.91
N ASN A 287 1.85 -28.86 -18.06
CA ASN A 287 1.32 -29.43 -19.32
C ASN A 287 -0.02 -28.80 -19.72
N ILE A 288 -0.13 -27.46 -19.60
CA ILE A 288 -1.35 -26.73 -19.95
C ILE A 288 -1.38 -26.53 -21.46
N VAL A 289 -2.50 -26.93 -22.09
CA VAL A 289 -2.73 -26.70 -23.51
C VAL A 289 -3.13 -25.24 -23.72
N TYR A 290 -2.36 -24.52 -24.53
CA TYR A 290 -2.60 -23.11 -24.86
C TYR A 290 -2.87 -22.97 -26.36
N GLU A 291 -4.16 -22.96 -26.74
CA GLU A 291 -4.61 -22.71 -28.11
C GLU A 291 -4.63 -21.20 -28.39
N LYS A 292 -3.51 -20.65 -28.87
CA LYS A 292 -3.28 -19.20 -28.96
C LYS A 292 -4.34 -18.46 -29.78
N ASP A 293 -4.75 -18.99 -30.93
CA ASP A 293 -5.73 -18.34 -31.80
C ASP A 293 -7.12 -18.33 -31.14
N PHE A 294 -7.54 -19.44 -30.53
CA PHE A 294 -8.78 -19.52 -29.77
C PHE A 294 -8.77 -18.53 -28.61
N PHE A 295 -7.66 -18.47 -27.85
CA PHE A 295 -7.57 -17.60 -26.70
C PHE A 295 -7.50 -16.13 -27.09
N LEU A 296 -6.94 -15.80 -28.24
CA LEU A 296 -6.95 -14.45 -28.81
C LEU A 296 -8.40 -13.99 -29.12
N ASP A 297 -9.20 -14.86 -29.77
CA ASP A 297 -10.60 -14.55 -30.08
C ASP A 297 -11.45 -14.47 -28.81
N TYR A 298 -11.22 -15.37 -27.84
CA TYR A 298 -11.83 -15.29 -26.51
C TYR A 298 -11.52 -13.96 -25.82
N SER A 299 -10.27 -13.51 -25.83
CA SER A 299 -9.83 -12.29 -25.14
C SER A 299 -10.45 -11.01 -25.70
N LYS A 300 -10.67 -10.95 -27.02
CA LYS A 300 -11.36 -9.82 -27.65
C LYS A 300 -12.81 -9.67 -27.16
N ILE A 301 -13.45 -10.76 -26.80
CA ILE A 301 -14.86 -10.80 -26.34
C ILE A 301 -14.95 -10.73 -24.81
N SER A 302 -13.96 -11.29 -24.11
CA SER A 302 -14.01 -11.48 -22.65
C SER A 302 -13.90 -10.19 -21.81
N GLY A 303 -13.64 -9.05 -22.44
CA GLY A 303 -13.63 -7.75 -21.76
C GLY A 303 -14.92 -7.41 -20.99
N VAL A 304 -16.02 -8.09 -21.33
CA VAL A 304 -17.31 -8.03 -20.62
C VAL A 304 -17.38 -8.93 -19.37
N LEU A 305 -16.37 -9.80 -19.16
CA LEU A 305 -16.31 -10.71 -18.00
C LEU A 305 -15.69 -10.02 -16.79
N ASN A 306 -16.31 -8.91 -16.36
CA ASN A 306 -16.04 -8.33 -15.06
C ASN A 306 -17.08 -8.85 -14.07
N LEU A 307 -16.67 -9.56 -13.02
CA LEU A 307 -17.57 -10.16 -12.06
C LEU A 307 -18.36 -9.12 -11.25
N ASP A 308 -17.81 -7.92 -11.09
CA ASP A 308 -18.48 -6.82 -10.38
C ASP A 308 -19.61 -6.20 -11.21
N GLU A 309 -19.48 -6.23 -12.53
CA GLU A 309 -20.49 -5.72 -13.49
C GLU A 309 -21.43 -6.83 -13.96
N ALA A 310 -20.95 -8.07 -14.06
CA ALA A 310 -21.75 -9.22 -14.44
C ALA A 310 -22.57 -9.73 -13.24
N LYS A 311 -23.88 -9.56 -13.29
CA LYS A 311 -24.82 -10.10 -12.28
C LYS A 311 -24.67 -11.62 -12.09
N ASP A 312 -24.25 -12.35 -13.13
CA ASP A 312 -23.98 -13.79 -13.12
C ASP A 312 -22.93 -14.15 -14.17
N ILE A 313 -21.74 -14.57 -13.73
CA ILE A 313 -20.65 -15.03 -14.59
C ILE A 313 -21.05 -16.19 -15.49
N ASN A 314 -21.99 -17.05 -15.06
CA ASN A 314 -22.45 -18.15 -15.87
C ASN A 314 -23.24 -17.71 -17.09
N VAL A 315 -24.00 -16.61 -16.97
CA VAL A 315 -24.73 -15.99 -18.07
C VAL A 315 -23.72 -15.35 -19.05
N ALA A 316 -22.73 -14.62 -18.52
CA ALA A 316 -21.68 -14.01 -19.34
C ALA A 316 -20.89 -15.07 -20.12
N ARG A 317 -20.46 -16.16 -19.49
CA ARG A 317 -19.77 -17.29 -20.14
C ARG A 317 -20.63 -17.97 -21.21
N THR A 318 -21.94 -18.09 -20.99
CA THR A 318 -22.85 -18.63 -22.00
C THR A 318 -22.91 -17.73 -23.23
N THR A 319 -22.95 -16.43 -23.03
CA THR A 319 -22.96 -15.44 -24.12
C THR A 319 -21.64 -15.50 -24.93
N VAL A 320 -20.50 -15.53 -24.25
CA VAL A 320 -19.18 -15.65 -24.89
C VAL A 320 -19.06 -16.97 -25.67
N ALA A 321 -19.46 -18.10 -25.09
CA ALA A 321 -19.44 -19.40 -25.76
C ALA A 321 -20.25 -19.38 -27.06
N LYS A 322 -21.45 -18.78 -27.00
CA LYS A 322 -22.31 -18.63 -28.19
C LYS A 322 -21.64 -17.76 -29.28
N GLN A 323 -20.97 -16.69 -28.91
CA GLN A 323 -20.24 -15.83 -29.86
C GLN A 323 -19.05 -16.56 -30.50
N LEU A 324 -18.38 -17.45 -29.74
CA LEU A 324 -17.28 -18.28 -30.24
C LEU A 324 -17.75 -19.55 -31.01
N GLY A 325 -19.05 -19.81 -31.09
CA GLY A 325 -19.61 -20.97 -31.76
C GLY A 325 -19.33 -22.33 -31.08
N ILE A 326 -19.11 -22.32 -29.74
CA ILE A 326 -18.83 -23.52 -28.94
C ILE A 326 -19.82 -23.69 -27.80
N THR A 327 -19.81 -24.86 -27.15
CA THR A 327 -20.62 -25.05 -25.93
C THR A 327 -20.00 -24.34 -24.72
N LYS A 328 -20.81 -23.98 -23.73
CA LYS A 328 -20.32 -23.44 -22.45
C LYS A 328 -19.36 -24.41 -21.75
N SER A 329 -19.62 -25.72 -21.85
CA SER A 329 -18.75 -26.75 -21.27
C SER A 329 -17.38 -26.75 -21.90
N ASP A 330 -17.32 -26.70 -23.24
CA ASP A 330 -16.06 -26.65 -23.99
C ASP A 330 -15.28 -25.36 -23.66
N LEU A 331 -15.98 -24.22 -23.58
CA LEU A 331 -15.38 -22.97 -23.15
C LEU A 331 -14.72 -23.12 -21.78
N ILE A 332 -15.46 -23.58 -20.77
CA ILE A 332 -14.96 -23.74 -19.39
C ILE A 332 -13.75 -24.68 -19.38
N THR A 333 -13.80 -25.78 -20.08
CA THR A 333 -12.69 -26.77 -20.16
C THR A 333 -11.42 -26.14 -20.71
N LYS A 334 -11.52 -25.27 -21.73
CA LYS A 334 -10.37 -24.62 -22.36
C LYS A 334 -9.80 -23.45 -21.53
N ILE A 335 -10.66 -22.64 -20.89
CA ILE A 335 -10.21 -21.40 -20.21
C ILE A 335 -9.84 -21.62 -18.74
N THR A 336 -10.46 -22.54 -18.02
CA THR A 336 -10.25 -22.72 -16.56
C THR A 336 -8.79 -23.01 -16.18
N PRO A 337 -8.01 -23.84 -16.90
CA PRO A 337 -6.60 -24.00 -16.59
C PRO A 337 -5.80 -22.70 -16.78
N LEU A 338 -6.10 -21.91 -17.81
CA LEU A 338 -5.43 -20.62 -18.07
C LEU A 338 -5.80 -19.58 -17.00
N GLU A 339 -7.09 -19.45 -16.64
CA GLU A 339 -7.56 -18.59 -15.54
C GLU A 339 -6.86 -18.95 -14.23
N SER A 340 -6.74 -20.24 -13.92
CA SER A 340 -6.09 -20.75 -12.72
C SER A 340 -4.59 -20.47 -12.73
N MET A 341 -3.93 -20.61 -13.88
CA MET A 341 -2.52 -20.32 -14.08
C MET A 341 -2.22 -18.83 -13.87
N PHE A 342 -2.97 -17.93 -14.49
CA PHE A 342 -2.76 -16.50 -14.36
C PHE A 342 -3.00 -16.03 -12.94
N ALA A 343 -4.04 -16.57 -12.26
CA ALA A 343 -4.26 -16.27 -10.85
C ALA A 343 -3.11 -16.76 -9.94
N LEU A 344 -2.58 -17.96 -10.18
CA LEU A 344 -1.41 -18.49 -9.47
C LEU A 344 -0.20 -17.57 -9.64
N ILE A 345 0.12 -17.20 -10.88
CA ILE A 345 1.28 -16.37 -11.22
C ILE A 345 1.16 -14.98 -10.57
N ASP A 346 -0.02 -14.33 -10.68
CA ASP A 346 -0.28 -13.02 -10.07
C ASP A 346 -0.13 -13.04 -8.54
N HIS A 347 -0.77 -14.03 -7.89
CA HIS A 347 -0.74 -14.12 -6.43
C HIS A 347 0.67 -14.35 -5.91
N VAL A 348 1.47 -15.19 -6.57
CA VAL A 348 2.88 -15.40 -6.19
C VAL A 348 3.70 -14.14 -6.43
N LYS A 349 3.49 -13.40 -7.54
CA LYS A 349 4.14 -12.09 -7.76
C LYS A 349 3.87 -11.15 -6.60
N THR A 350 2.64 -11.06 -6.14
CA THR A 350 2.27 -10.19 -5.00
C THR A 350 2.95 -10.63 -3.71
N LEU A 351 2.96 -11.94 -3.43
CA LEU A 351 3.59 -12.50 -2.24
C LEU A 351 5.09 -12.22 -2.18
N ILE A 352 5.83 -12.34 -3.29
CA ILE A 352 7.27 -12.07 -3.29
C ILE A 352 7.59 -10.62 -2.93
N PHE A 353 6.84 -9.63 -3.44
CA PHE A 353 7.06 -8.23 -3.07
C PHE A 353 6.70 -7.96 -1.62
N ALA A 354 5.56 -8.46 -1.15
CA ALA A 354 5.14 -8.27 0.23
C ALA A 354 6.13 -8.89 1.23
N ILE A 355 6.59 -10.12 0.97
CA ILE A 355 7.54 -10.82 1.83
C ILE A 355 8.92 -10.15 1.77
N SER A 356 9.38 -9.76 0.58
CA SER A 356 10.63 -9.01 0.41
C SER A 356 10.65 -7.72 1.23
N ASP A 357 9.51 -7.06 1.37
CA ASP A 357 9.34 -5.83 2.15
C ASP A 357 8.97 -6.11 3.63
N GLY A 358 9.11 -7.35 4.08
CA GLY A 358 8.98 -7.79 5.48
C GLY A 358 7.55 -8.02 5.97
N ALA A 359 6.56 -8.19 5.08
CA ALA A 359 5.24 -8.67 5.47
C ALA A 359 5.20 -10.20 5.50
N LEU A 360 4.55 -10.76 6.52
CA LEU A 360 4.34 -12.21 6.62
C LEU A 360 2.86 -12.55 6.51
N PRO A 361 2.48 -13.64 5.83
CA PRO A 361 1.14 -14.18 5.91
C PRO A 361 0.74 -14.45 7.37
N SER A 362 -0.38 -13.90 7.81
CA SER A 362 -0.84 -14.01 9.19
C SER A 362 -2.37 -14.12 9.28
N ASN A 363 -2.93 -14.18 10.48
CA ASN A 363 -4.38 -14.21 10.69
C ASN A 363 -4.99 -12.83 10.95
N VAL A 364 -4.19 -11.77 10.92
CA VAL A 364 -4.64 -10.41 11.28
C VAL A 364 -4.09 -9.37 10.32
N GLY A 365 -4.82 -8.26 10.18
CA GLY A 365 -4.40 -7.10 9.39
C GLY A 365 -4.04 -7.44 7.94
N GLY A 366 -3.08 -6.71 7.38
CA GLY A 366 -2.64 -6.94 5.99
C GLY A 366 -2.03 -8.32 5.73
N GLY A 367 -1.40 -8.95 6.74
CA GLY A 367 -0.87 -10.31 6.61
C GLY A 367 -1.96 -11.35 6.33
N TYR A 368 -3.21 -11.07 6.73
CA TYR A 368 -4.35 -11.88 6.38
C TYR A 368 -4.63 -11.87 4.87
N ASN A 369 -4.56 -10.72 4.21
CA ASN A 369 -4.70 -10.64 2.76
C ASN A 369 -3.65 -11.48 2.03
N LEU A 370 -2.41 -11.49 2.51
CA LEU A 370 -1.36 -12.34 1.95
C LEU A 370 -1.68 -13.83 2.13
N ARG A 371 -2.26 -14.21 3.27
CA ARG A 371 -2.69 -15.59 3.51
C ARG A 371 -3.87 -15.98 2.61
N VAL A 372 -4.78 -15.05 2.30
CA VAL A 372 -5.85 -15.26 1.30
C VAL A 372 -5.24 -15.59 -0.06
N LEU A 373 -4.28 -14.77 -0.56
CA LEU A 373 -3.62 -15.00 -1.85
C LEU A 373 -2.93 -16.36 -1.90
N LEU A 374 -2.18 -16.68 -0.84
CA LEU A 374 -1.45 -17.94 -0.73
C LEU A 374 -2.40 -19.15 -0.80
N ARG A 375 -3.49 -19.12 -0.04
CA ARG A 375 -4.50 -20.18 -0.04
C ARG A 375 -5.20 -20.32 -1.38
N ARG A 376 -5.50 -19.19 -2.06
CA ARG A 376 -6.08 -19.22 -3.41
C ARG A 376 -5.12 -19.82 -4.43
N ALA A 377 -3.84 -19.42 -4.40
CA ALA A 377 -2.82 -19.99 -5.28
C ALA A 377 -2.70 -21.51 -5.10
N LEU A 378 -2.63 -21.99 -3.85
CA LEU A 378 -2.56 -23.42 -3.55
C LEU A 378 -3.85 -24.17 -3.93
N SER A 379 -5.01 -23.56 -3.75
CA SER A 379 -6.30 -24.14 -4.18
C SER A 379 -6.35 -24.30 -5.72
N LYS A 380 -5.77 -23.37 -6.48
CA LYS A 380 -5.65 -23.51 -7.94
C LYS A 380 -4.75 -24.68 -8.35
N ILE A 381 -3.59 -24.82 -7.68
CA ILE A 381 -2.69 -25.95 -7.89
C ILE A 381 -3.42 -27.28 -7.61
N ASP A 382 -4.14 -27.37 -6.49
CA ASP A 382 -4.86 -28.57 -6.08
C ASP A 382 -6.02 -28.91 -7.02
N SER A 383 -6.84 -27.94 -7.39
CA SER A 383 -8.01 -28.16 -8.27
C SER A 383 -7.62 -28.61 -9.69
N GLN A 384 -6.43 -28.23 -10.15
CA GLN A 384 -5.90 -28.63 -11.46
C GLN A 384 -4.95 -29.83 -11.38
N ASN A 385 -4.70 -30.37 -10.19
CA ASN A 385 -3.73 -31.45 -9.93
C ASN A 385 -2.33 -31.17 -10.50
N TRP A 386 -1.85 -29.91 -10.43
CA TRP A 386 -0.54 -29.54 -10.94
C TRP A 386 0.59 -29.97 -10.00
N ASN A 387 1.69 -30.43 -10.58
CA ASN A 387 2.92 -30.73 -9.86
C ASN A 387 3.88 -29.53 -9.91
N ILE A 388 3.52 -28.47 -9.21
CA ILE A 388 4.26 -27.21 -9.09
C ILE A 388 4.17 -26.67 -7.66
N THR A 389 5.21 -25.97 -7.21
CA THR A 389 5.25 -25.34 -5.89
C THR A 389 5.22 -23.81 -6.01
N LEU A 390 4.80 -23.12 -4.95
CA LEU A 390 4.86 -21.66 -4.90
C LEU A 390 6.30 -21.16 -5.00
N GLY A 391 7.26 -21.89 -4.42
CA GLY A 391 8.70 -21.58 -4.46
C GLY A 391 9.25 -21.60 -5.89
N GLU A 392 8.85 -22.56 -6.74
CA GLU A 392 9.27 -22.60 -8.15
C GLU A 392 8.78 -21.37 -8.92
N VAL A 393 7.50 -21.00 -8.76
CA VAL A 393 6.93 -19.82 -9.41
C VAL A 393 7.57 -18.54 -8.91
N ALA A 394 7.83 -18.46 -7.60
CA ALA A 394 8.54 -17.33 -6.99
C ALA A 394 9.94 -17.15 -7.56
N ASP A 395 10.72 -18.24 -7.67
CA ASP A 395 12.05 -18.21 -8.26
C ASP A 395 12.04 -17.69 -9.70
N TRP A 396 11.07 -18.12 -10.50
CA TRP A 396 10.94 -17.65 -11.88
C TRP A 396 10.61 -16.16 -11.95
N HIS A 397 9.73 -15.65 -11.08
CA HIS A 397 9.45 -14.23 -10.98
C HIS A 397 10.67 -13.43 -10.53
N ILE A 398 11.36 -13.87 -9.49
CA ILE A 398 12.55 -13.20 -8.97
C ILE A 398 13.61 -13.07 -10.07
N ASN A 399 13.86 -14.15 -10.81
CA ASN A 399 14.82 -14.13 -11.92
C ASN A 399 14.41 -13.16 -13.05
N TYR A 400 13.14 -13.06 -13.35
CA TYR A 400 12.63 -12.16 -14.40
C TYR A 400 12.63 -10.71 -13.95
N LEU A 401 12.08 -10.43 -12.76
CA LEU A 401 11.84 -9.08 -12.26
C LEU A 401 13.08 -8.42 -11.65
N SER A 402 14.13 -9.16 -11.32
CA SER A 402 15.36 -8.60 -10.73
C SER A 402 16.13 -7.65 -11.65
N LYS A 403 15.76 -7.54 -12.92
CA LYS A 403 16.25 -6.49 -13.84
C LYS A 403 15.79 -5.09 -13.42
N ILE A 404 14.59 -4.99 -12.85
CA ILE A 404 13.99 -3.73 -12.36
C ILE A 404 14.13 -3.64 -10.84
N TYR A 405 14.00 -4.77 -10.13
CA TYR A 405 13.95 -4.88 -8.67
C TYR A 405 15.06 -5.82 -8.16
N PRO A 406 16.32 -5.37 -8.14
CA PRO A 406 17.46 -6.21 -7.77
C PRO A 406 17.40 -6.72 -6.33
N GLU A 407 16.70 -6.03 -5.44
CA GLU A 407 16.49 -6.42 -4.04
C GLU A 407 15.76 -7.77 -3.90
N LEU A 408 14.91 -8.15 -4.85
CA LEU A 408 14.24 -9.45 -4.85
C LEU A 408 15.24 -10.61 -4.88
N ARG A 409 16.35 -10.43 -5.59
CA ARG A 409 17.42 -11.45 -5.64
C ARG A 409 18.13 -11.62 -4.30
N SER A 410 18.30 -10.51 -3.57
CA SER A 410 18.92 -10.52 -2.24
C SER A 410 18.07 -11.25 -1.20
N HIS A 411 16.73 -11.22 -1.35
CA HIS A 411 15.78 -11.84 -0.43
C HIS A 411 15.20 -13.18 -0.93
N ARG A 412 15.81 -13.75 -1.99
CA ARG A 412 15.29 -14.95 -2.67
C ARG A 412 15.07 -16.13 -1.75
N ASP A 413 16.09 -16.47 -0.98
CA ASP A 413 16.08 -17.69 -0.16
C ASP A 413 15.08 -17.56 0.99
N GLU A 414 14.97 -16.37 1.58
CA GLU A 414 13.95 -16.06 2.59
C GLU A 414 12.54 -16.17 2.05
N ILE A 415 12.28 -15.59 0.88
CA ILE A 415 10.96 -15.64 0.23
C ILE A 415 10.55 -17.09 -0.02
N ILE A 416 11.43 -17.90 -0.60
CA ILE A 416 11.16 -19.31 -0.89
C ILE A 416 10.91 -20.08 0.41
N THR A 417 11.75 -19.91 1.43
CA THR A 417 11.59 -20.57 2.72
C THR A 417 10.25 -20.28 3.37
N ILE A 418 9.81 -19.01 3.36
CA ILE A 418 8.51 -18.59 3.92
C ILE A 418 7.36 -19.22 3.15
N LEU A 419 7.41 -19.23 1.82
CA LEU A 419 6.40 -19.86 0.99
C LEU A 419 6.28 -21.37 1.23
N GLU A 420 7.39 -22.08 1.33
CA GLU A 420 7.44 -23.53 1.63
C GLU A 420 6.84 -23.85 3.01
N ILE A 421 7.15 -23.04 4.03
CA ILE A 421 6.60 -23.22 5.38
C ILE A 421 5.08 -23.00 5.37
N GLU A 422 4.61 -21.96 4.71
CA GLU A 422 3.18 -21.68 4.61
C GLU A 422 2.45 -22.75 3.75
N GLU A 423 3.06 -23.25 2.69
CA GLU A 423 2.54 -24.38 1.93
C GLU A 423 2.40 -25.63 2.79
N LYS A 424 3.43 -25.99 3.57
CA LYS A 424 3.37 -27.10 4.53
C LYS A 424 2.26 -26.93 5.56
N ARG A 425 2.06 -25.72 6.07
CA ARG A 425 0.94 -25.39 6.98
C ARG A 425 -0.42 -25.61 6.31
N TYR A 426 -0.56 -25.14 5.07
CA TYR A 426 -1.77 -25.35 4.29
C TYR A 426 -2.03 -26.85 4.09
N ARG A 427 -1.06 -27.65 3.66
CA ARG A 427 -1.19 -29.11 3.47
C ARG A 427 -1.60 -29.81 4.76
N ASN A 428 -1.00 -29.48 5.90
CA ASN A 428 -1.38 -30.02 7.20
C ASN A 428 -2.82 -29.66 7.58
N THR A 429 -3.25 -28.47 7.26
CA THR A 429 -4.63 -28.02 7.49
C THR A 429 -5.61 -28.80 6.62
N GLN A 430 -5.29 -29.05 5.35
CA GLN A 430 -6.12 -29.83 4.43
C GLN A 430 -6.41 -31.26 4.95
N LEU A 431 -5.43 -31.89 5.60
CA LEU A 431 -5.63 -33.22 6.22
C LEU A 431 -6.67 -33.20 7.35
N ARG A 432 -6.72 -32.12 8.13
CA ARG A 432 -7.75 -31.92 9.19
C ARG A 432 -9.11 -31.65 8.58
N ILE A 433 -9.16 -30.87 7.50
CA ILE A 433 -10.39 -30.45 6.84
C ILE A 433 -11.13 -31.64 6.22
N LYS A 434 -10.44 -32.62 5.63
CA LYS A 434 -11.09 -33.82 5.08
C LYS A 434 -11.95 -34.54 6.12
N LYS A 435 -11.53 -34.54 7.38
CA LYS A 435 -12.34 -35.08 8.49
C LYS A 435 -13.55 -34.20 8.79
N LEU A 436 -13.40 -32.88 8.76
CA LEU A 436 -14.48 -31.93 9.06
C LEU A 436 -15.57 -31.93 7.98
N VAL A 437 -15.17 -31.94 6.70
CA VAL A 437 -16.09 -32.04 5.54
C VAL A 437 -16.95 -33.32 5.61
N GLY A 438 -16.36 -34.42 6.05
CA GLY A 438 -17.10 -35.64 6.32
C GLY A 438 -18.24 -35.48 7.37
N ASN A 439 -18.03 -34.59 8.34
CA ASN A 439 -19.07 -34.26 9.35
C ASN A 439 -20.13 -33.28 8.78
N ILE A 440 -19.70 -32.27 8.01
CA ILE A 440 -20.60 -31.30 7.36
C ILE A 440 -21.58 -32.03 6.41
N ARG A 441 -21.11 -33.02 5.65
CA ARG A 441 -21.96 -33.84 4.76
C ARG A 441 -23.04 -34.64 5.52
N LYS A 442 -22.79 -34.93 6.79
CA LYS A 442 -23.78 -35.68 7.63
C LYS A 442 -24.87 -34.79 8.18
N ASP A 443 -24.62 -33.48 8.29
CA ASP A 443 -25.54 -32.52 8.93
C ASP A 443 -26.65 -32.00 8.00
N ASP A 444 -26.56 -32.23 6.71
CA ASP A 444 -27.52 -31.89 5.62
C ASP A 444 -28.13 -30.46 5.68
N LYS A 445 -27.45 -29.54 6.36
CA LYS A 445 -27.88 -28.14 6.49
C LYS A 445 -27.18 -27.28 5.44
N PRO A 446 -27.90 -26.35 4.77
CA PRO A 446 -27.31 -25.45 3.84
C PRO A 446 -26.27 -24.56 4.55
N LEU A 447 -25.06 -24.42 3.94
CA LEU A 447 -24.01 -23.57 4.44
C LEU A 447 -24.39 -22.12 4.27
N THR A 448 -24.46 -21.37 5.38
CA THR A 448 -24.62 -19.91 5.34
C THR A 448 -23.29 -19.23 5.04
N GLU A 449 -23.34 -17.99 4.55
CA GLU A 449 -22.13 -17.19 4.32
C GLU A 449 -21.30 -17.04 5.62
N GLU A 450 -21.96 -16.90 6.76
CA GLU A 450 -21.30 -16.79 8.06
C GLU A 450 -20.57 -18.10 8.44
N ASN A 451 -21.15 -19.27 8.13
CA ASN A 451 -20.47 -20.55 8.31
C ASN A 451 -19.24 -20.66 7.41
N LEU A 452 -19.33 -20.19 6.14
CA LEU A 452 -18.20 -20.19 5.21
C LEU A 452 -17.06 -19.31 5.72
N ILE A 453 -17.38 -18.10 6.19
CA ILE A 453 -16.38 -17.19 6.77
C ILE A 453 -15.73 -17.84 8.00
N LYS A 454 -16.51 -18.43 8.90
CA LYS A 454 -15.99 -19.14 10.08
C LYS A 454 -15.07 -20.31 9.70
N PHE A 455 -15.46 -21.13 8.75
CA PHE A 455 -14.62 -22.24 8.25
C PHE A 455 -13.34 -21.73 7.62
N TYR A 456 -13.42 -20.62 6.88
CA TYR A 456 -12.25 -20.00 6.29
C TYR A 456 -11.29 -19.44 7.36
N ASP A 457 -11.82 -18.71 8.34
CA ASP A 457 -11.01 -18.05 9.38
C ASP A 457 -10.42 -19.06 10.38
N SER A 458 -11.24 -19.98 10.87
CA SER A 458 -10.85 -20.89 11.94
C SER A 458 -10.10 -22.13 11.43
N ASP A 459 -10.58 -22.69 10.31
CA ASP A 459 -10.12 -23.98 9.80
C ASP A 459 -9.31 -23.88 8.51
N GLY A 460 -9.27 -22.70 7.89
CA GLY A 460 -8.55 -22.45 6.65
C GLY A 460 -9.22 -23.06 5.41
N ILE A 461 -10.52 -23.35 5.48
CA ILE A 461 -11.27 -23.98 4.40
C ILE A 461 -11.70 -22.94 3.38
N THR A 462 -11.18 -23.02 2.14
CA THR A 462 -11.61 -22.13 1.07
C THR A 462 -12.97 -22.51 0.52
N PRO A 463 -13.80 -21.54 0.05
CA PRO A 463 -15.06 -21.85 -0.62
C PRO A 463 -14.86 -22.72 -1.87
N GLU A 464 -13.77 -22.52 -2.61
CA GLU A 464 -13.41 -23.34 -3.77
C GLU A 464 -13.26 -24.82 -3.37
N PHE A 465 -12.55 -25.07 -2.26
CA PHE A 465 -12.40 -26.43 -1.76
C PHE A 465 -13.75 -27.08 -1.41
N LEU A 466 -14.66 -26.36 -0.73
CA LEU A 466 -15.99 -26.88 -0.41
C LEU A 466 -16.83 -27.14 -1.66
N LYS A 467 -16.64 -26.31 -2.71
CA LYS A 467 -17.27 -26.51 -4.01
C LYS A 467 -16.74 -27.76 -4.71
N ASP A 468 -15.43 -27.94 -4.73
CA ASP A 468 -14.77 -29.11 -5.33
C ASP A 468 -15.16 -30.40 -4.59
N GLN A 469 -15.42 -30.32 -3.29
CA GLN A 469 -15.96 -31.44 -2.51
C GLN A 469 -17.48 -31.65 -2.66
N GLY A 470 -18.17 -30.83 -3.48
CA GLY A 470 -19.61 -30.92 -3.68
C GLY A 470 -20.47 -30.57 -2.47
N VAL A 471 -19.89 -29.82 -1.51
CA VAL A 471 -20.58 -29.34 -0.30
C VAL A 471 -21.15 -27.94 -0.50
N LEU A 472 -20.59 -27.18 -1.39
CA LEU A 472 -21.04 -25.83 -1.76
C LEU A 472 -21.34 -25.79 -3.26
N LEU A 473 -22.51 -25.26 -3.64
CA LEU A 473 -22.90 -25.14 -5.05
C LEU A 473 -22.30 -23.89 -5.70
N ASN A 474 -22.40 -22.74 -5.01
CA ASN A 474 -21.93 -21.45 -5.51
C ASN A 474 -21.12 -20.73 -4.44
N ILE A 475 -20.02 -20.07 -4.85
CA ILE A 475 -19.23 -19.20 -3.99
C ILE A 475 -19.98 -17.87 -3.88
N PRO A 476 -20.23 -17.35 -2.67
CA PRO A 476 -20.85 -16.04 -2.51
C PRO A 476 -20.03 -14.93 -3.18
N PRO A 477 -20.68 -13.97 -3.88
CA PRO A 477 -19.98 -12.84 -4.48
C PRO A 477 -19.28 -12.00 -3.41
N ASN A 478 -18.11 -11.48 -3.72
CA ASN A 478 -17.29 -10.66 -2.82
C ASN A 478 -16.92 -11.34 -1.48
N PHE A 479 -16.85 -12.69 -1.46
CA PHE A 479 -16.54 -13.46 -0.25
C PHE A 479 -15.23 -13.00 0.39
N TYR A 480 -14.14 -12.94 -0.37
CA TYR A 480 -12.83 -12.59 0.14
C TYR A 480 -12.72 -11.11 0.57
N ALA A 481 -13.46 -10.21 -0.09
CA ALA A 481 -13.55 -8.82 0.33
C ALA A 481 -14.22 -8.69 1.70
N LYS A 482 -15.33 -9.41 1.94
CA LYS A 482 -16.03 -9.44 3.23
C LYS A 482 -15.20 -10.06 4.35
N VAL A 483 -14.45 -11.11 4.03
CA VAL A 483 -13.54 -11.73 4.98
C VAL A 483 -12.43 -10.76 5.37
N THR A 484 -11.84 -10.09 4.40
CA THR A 484 -10.81 -9.06 4.63
C THR A 484 -11.32 -7.92 5.50
N GLU A 485 -12.55 -7.44 5.24
CA GLU A 485 -13.19 -6.36 6.01
C GLU A 485 -13.33 -6.71 7.51
N ARG A 486 -13.64 -7.97 7.85
CA ARG A 486 -13.69 -8.45 9.26
C ARG A 486 -12.33 -8.42 9.96
N HIS A 487 -11.25 -8.58 9.22
CA HIS A 487 -9.88 -8.63 9.76
C HIS A 487 -9.14 -7.31 9.70
N ILE A 488 -9.73 -6.27 9.11
CA ILE A 488 -9.27 -4.91 9.30
C ILE A 488 -9.55 -4.59 10.77
N THR A 489 -8.52 -4.68 11.60
CA THR A 489 -8.58 -4.15 12.96
C THR A 489 -8.81 -2.65 12.82
N HIS A 490 -10.05 -2.22 13.03
CA HIS A 490 -10.26 -0.85 13.48
C HIS A 490 -9.43 -0.71 14.74
N THR A 491 -8.32 0.01 14.66
CA THR A 491 -7.68 0.54 15.86
C THR A 491 -8.81 1.21 16.60
N ALA A 492 -9.19 0.66 17.76
CA ALA A 492 -10.25 1.22 18.58
C ALA A 492 -9.91 2.70 18.74
N GLU A 493 -10.72 3.56 18.14
CA GLU A 493 -10.60 4.99 18.36
C GLU A 493 -10.71 5.16 19.87
N LYS A 494 -9.60 5.55 20.50
CA LYS A 494 -9.67 6.03 21.90
C LYS A 494 -10.74 7.12 21.87
N PRO A 495 -11.65 7.17 22.88
CA PRO A 495 -12.67 8.19 22.90
C PRO A 495 -11.98 9.53 22.67
N LYS A 496 -12.38 10.21 21.58
CA LYS A 496 -11.80 11.52 21.20
C LYS A 496 -12.15 12.50 22.32
N ARG A 497 -11.21 12.67 23.24
CA ARG A 497 -11.22 13.86 24.08
C ARG A 497 -11.00 15.05 23.16
N THR A 498 -11.91 15.98 23.15
CA THR A 498 -11.77 17.22 22.37
C THR A 498 -11.32 18.32 23.30
N PHE A 499 -10.00 18.55 23.38
CA PHE A 499 -9.45 19.74 23.98
C PHE A 499 -9.26 20.79 22.89
N ASP A 500 -9.67 22.03 23.18
CA ASP A 500 -9.36 23.16 22.29
C ASP A 500 -7.90 23.57 22.50
N ILE A 501 -7.05 23.17 21.54
CA ILE A 501 -5.61 23.45 21.55
C ILE A 501 -5.17 24.33 20.39
N ASP A 502 -6.08 24.75 19.52
CA ASP A 502 -5.74 25.41 18.23
C ASP A 502 -4.97 26.72 18.43
N ASN A 503 -5.23 27.42 19.51
CA ASN A 503 -4.57 28.70 19.86
C ASN A 503 -3.36 28.54 20.78
N LEU A 504 -3.00 27.31 21.17
CA LEU A 504 -1.85 27.08 22.06
C LEU A 504 -0.55 26.98 21.27
N PRO A 505 0.57 27.52 21.78
CA PRO A 505 1.88 27.27 21.18
C PRO A 505 2.30 25.82 21.39
N SER A 506 3.13 25.31 20.49
CA SER A 506 3.72 23.97 20.62
C SER A 506 4.56 23.87 21.90
N THR A 507 4.40 22.79 22.65
CA THR A 507 5.20 22.53 23.85
C THR A 507 6.64 22.20 23.47
N ARG A 508 7.63 22.93 23.96
CA ARG A 508 9.05 22.63 23.78
C ARG A 508 9.46 21.40 24.61
N THR A 509 10.03 20.41 23.99
CA THR A 509 10.38 19.12 24.60
C THR A 509 11.82 19.08 25.07
N LEU A 510 12.08 19.47 26.29
CA LEU A 510 13.43 19.56 26.89
C LEU A 510 14.12 18.18 27.00
N PHE A 511 13.35 17.12 27.21
CA PHE A 511 13.89 15.74 27.26
C PHE A 511 14.58 15.27 25.98
N TYR A 512 14.41 15.97 24.86
CA TYR A 512 15.18 15.71 23.63
C TYR A 512 16.46 16.53 23.57
N GLU A 513 16.54 17.65 24.30
CA GLU A 513 17.72 18.48 24.38
C GLU A 513 18.69 17.92 25.41
N ASP A 514 18.18 17.59 26.60
CA ASP A 514 18.91 16.94 27.70
C ASP A 514 18.02 15.88 28.37
N GLN A 515 18.41 14.60 28.23
CA GLN A 515 17.67 13.50 28.84
C GLN A 515 17.90 13.32 30.33
N GLU A 516 18.97 13.91 30.85
CA GLU A 516 19.32 13.92 32.28
C GLU A 516 18.80 15.18 33.00
N LEU A 517 18.02 16.02 32.33
CA LEU A 517 17.34 17.17 32.96
C LEU A 517 16.12 16.67 33.76
N PHE A 518 16.26 16.61 35.06
CA PHE A 518 15.21 16.10 35.97
C PHE A 518 14.42 17.22 36.71
N GLU A 519 14.87 18.45 36.63
CA GLU A 519 14.20 19.61 37.25
C GLU A 519 14.13 20.77 36.24
N PHE A 520 13.00 21.45 36.17
CA PHE A 520 12.81 22.61 35.30
C PHE A 520 11.69 23.52 35.77
N ASP A 521 11.72 24.76 35.34
CA ASP A 521 10.62 25.72 35.55
C ASP A 521 9.90 25.93 34.21
N ALA A 522 8.57 26.01 34.25
CA ALA A 522 7.74 26.22 33.08
C ALA A 522 6.51 27.08 33.38
N LYS A 523 5.96 27.71 32.35
CA LYS A 523 4.72 28.46 32.42
C LYS A 523 3.54 27.58 31.99
N VAL A 524 2.47 27.62 32.77
CA VAL A 524 1.19 26.98 32.45
C VAL A 524 0.50 27.74 31.32
N MET A 525 0.26 27.07 30.20
CA MET A 525 -0.36 27.65 29.01
C MET A 525 -1.86 27.39 28.94
N ALA A 526 -2.32 26.24 29.46
CA ALA A 526 -3.73 25.89 29.56
C ALA A 526 -3.95 24.84 30.65
N VAL A 527 -5.19 24.80 31.19
CA VAL A 527 -5.63 23.78 32.13
C VAL A 527 -7.02 23.28 31.74
N PHE A 528 -7.13 21.98 31.49
CA PHE A 528 -8.40 21.31 31.19
C PHE A 528 -8.81 20.46 32.40
N LYS A 529 -9.87 20.88 33.11
CA LYS A 529 -10.34 20.22 34.35
C LYS A 529 -11.28 19.06 34.03
N GLU A 530 -11.06 17.92 34.69
CA GLU A 530 -11.98 16.79 34.77
C GLU A 530 -12.33 16.53 36.26
N SER A 531 -13.29 15.61 36.54
CA SER A 531 -13.90 15.47 37.86
C SER A 531 -12.88 15.31 39.02
N ASN A 532 -11.77 14.58 38.81
CA ASN A 532 -10.81 14.21 39.87
C ASN A 532 -9.36 14.54 39.52
N TYR A 533 -9.09 15.19 38.37
CA TYR A 533 -7.75 15.55 37.93
C TYR A 533 -7.80 16.66 36.87
N SER A 534 -6.65 17.25 36.59
CA SER A 534 -6.49 18.25 35.55
C SER A 534 -5.47 17.77 34.51
N PHE A 535 -5.65 18.20 33.24
CA PHE A 535 -4.62 18.15 32.23
C PHE A 535 -3.99 19.54 32.10
N VAL A 536 -2.69 19.60 32.31
CA VAL A 536 -1.93 20.86 32.28
C VAL A 536 -1.06 20.85 31.01
N VAL A 537 -1.14 21.95 30.26
CA VAL A 537 -0.22 22.22 29.11
C VAL A 537 0.80 23.24 29.59
N LEU A 538 2.08 22.93 29.36
CA LEU A 538 3.20 23.82 29.70
C LEU A 538 3.84 24.38 28.43
N ASP A 539 4.50 25.55 28.48
CA ASP A 539 5.28 26.11 27.37
C ASP A 539 6.48 25.21 27.01
N LYS A 540 7.05 24.53 28.00
CA LYS A 540 8.15 23.55 27.83
C LYS A 540 8.05 22.46 28.89
N THR A 541 8.58 21.28 28.61
CA THR A 541 8.57 20.18 29.58
C THR A 541 9.78 19.26 29.42
N ALA A 542 10.32 18.78 30.54
CA ALA A 542 11.28 17.69 30.57
C ALA A 542 10.62 16.33 30.83
N PHE A 543 9.32 16.26 31.11
CA PHE A 543 8.57 15.00 31.22
C PHE A 543 8.42 14.34 29.84
N TYR A 544 8.88 13.09 29.73
CA TYR A 544 8.70 12.30 28.55
C TYR A 544 7.24 11.86 28.38
N ALA A 545 6.65 12.20 27.25
CA ALA A 545 5.31 11.76 26.90
C ALA A 545 5.35 10.34 26.31
N ARG A 546 4.35 9.52 26.60
CA ARG A 546 4.20 8.14 26.10
C ARG A 546 4.41 8.07 24.61
N ALA A 547 5.46 7.36 24.15
CA ALA A 547 5.76 7.13 22.73
C ALA A 547 6.68 5.92 22.57
N GLY A 548 6.70 5.31 21.35
CA GLY A 548 7.60 4.19 21.02
C GLY A 548 7.49 2.99 21.95
N GLY A 549 6.32 2.77 22.57
CA GLY A 549 6.09 1.71 23.55
C GLY A 549 6.77 1.94 24.92
N GLN A 550 7.38 3.11 25.14
CA GLN A 550 7.92 3.51 26.43
C GLN A 550 6.83 4.21 27.24
N GLU A 551 6.65 3.77 28.49
CA GLU A 551 5.76 4.43 29.45
C GLU A 551 6.23 5.85 29.78
N PRO A 552 5.31 6.77 30.12
CA PRO A 552 5.66 8.15 30.42
C PRO A 552 6.40 8.28 31.73
N ASP A 553 7.05 9.41 31.91
CA ASP A 553 7.59 9.79 33.21
C ASP A 553 6.50 10.06 34.22
N THR A 554 6.88 9.93 35.48
CA THR A 554 6.15 10.39 36.63
C THR A 554 7.01 11.36 37.42
N GLY A 555 6.42 12.05 38.39
CA GLY A 555 7.09 13.03 39.23
C GLY A 555 6.10 14.03 39.81
N VAL A 556 6.52 15.25 39.97
CA VAL A 556 5.66 16.31 40.53
C VAL A 556 5.74 17.58 39.69
N ILE A 557 4.63 18.30 39.57
CA ILE A 557 4.54 19.65 39.06
C ILE A 557 3.96 20.51 40.17
N HIS A 558 4.72 21.50 40.59
CA HIS A 558 4.40 22.45 41.71
C HIS A 558 4.26 21.76 43.07
N ASN A 559 3.84 20.72 43.37
CA ASN A 559 3.68 19.85 44.56
C ASN A 559 2.63 18.75 44.28
N TYR A 560 2.16 18.61 43.02
CA TYR A 560 1.11 17.69 42.63
C TYR A 560 1.67 16.56 41.80
N ASN A 561 1.17 15.34 41.98
CA ASN A 561 1.66 14.19 41.30
C ASN A 561 1.30 14.21 39.83
N VAL A 562 2.27 13.93 38.95
CA VAL A 562 2.07 13.67 37.51
C VAL A 562 1.73 12.21 37.34
N LEU A 563 0.47 11.94 37.01
CA LEU A 563 -0.08 10.58 36.86
C LEU A 563 0.16 9.97 35.46
N ASP A 564 0.14 10.83 34.46
CA ASP A 564 0.36 10.44 33.06
C ASP A 564 0.84 11.64 32.23
N VAL A 565 1.59 11.35 31.12
CA VAL A 565 2.05 12.37 30.17
C VAL A 565 1.80 11.88 28.79
N GLU A 566 1.00 12.59 28.01
CA GLU A 566 0.66 12.21 26.63
C GLU A 566 0.81 13.36 25.64
N LYS A 567 1.19 13.04 24.41
CA LYS A 567 1.23 14.00 23.30
C LYS A 567 -0.17 14.12 22.70
N TYR A 568 -0.67 15.36 22.60
CA TYR A 568 -1.96 15.68 22.00
C TYR A 568 -1.77 16.78 20.94
N GLY A 569 -1.80 16.40 19.68
CA GLY A 569 -1.45 17.32 18.60
C GLY A 569 -0.02 17.85 18.74
N HIS A 570 0.10 19.17 18.86
CA HIS A 570 1.38 19.89 19.01
C HIS A 570 1.75 20.22 20.45
N VAL A 571 0.89 19.86 21.42
CA VAL A 571 1.12 20.09 22.86
C VAL A 571 1.33 18.78 23.62
N ILE A 572 1.90 18.89 24.82
CA ILE A 572 2.02 17.78 25.77
C ILE A 572 1.08 18.06 26.98
N LEU A 573 0.22 17.08 27.24
CA LEU A 573 -0.72 17.06 28.33
C LEU A 573 -0.10 16.34 29.54
N HIS A 574 -0.04 17.00 30.68
CA HIS A 574 0.36 16.42 31.97
C HIS A 574 -0.89 16.18 32.79
N LYS A 575 -1.23 14.93 33.05
CA LYS A 575 -2.34 14.56 33.94
C LYS A 575 -1.88 14.66 35.40
N ILE A 576 -2.48 15.54 36.18
CA ILE A 576 -2.15 15.76 37.59
C ILE A 576 -3.37 15.54 38.50
N ASP A 577 -3.11 15.18 39.73
CA ASP A 577 -4.12 14.93 40.78
C ASP A 577 -4.62 16.21 41.49
N GLU A 578 -4.63 17.35 40.79
CA GLU A 578 -4.96 18.66 41.34
C GLU A 578 -5.87 19.47 40.42
N LEU A 579 -6.69 20.34 41.01
CA LEU A 579 -7.63 21.22 40.34
C LEU A 579 -7.34 22.73 40.48
N ASP A 580 -6.36 23.13 41.29
CA ASP A 580 -6.09 24.55 41.63
C ASP A 580 -4.98 25.20 40.79
N ILE A 581 -4.28 24.45 39.91
CA ILE A 581 -3.34 25.04 38.96
C ILE A 581 -4.10 25.93 37.97
N LYS A 582 -3.55 27.12 37.69
CA LYS A 582 -4.16 28.13 36.82
C LYS A 582 -3.22 28.50 35.66
N GLU A 583 -3.82 28.85 34.54
CA GLU A 583 -3.11 29.43 33.41
C GLU A 583 -2.29 30.65 33.81
N GLY A 584 -1.10 30.78 33.23
CA GLY A 584 -0.14 31.88 33.54
C GLY A 584 0.77 31.64 34.74
N MET A 585 0.50 30.63 35.59
CA MET A 585 1.39 30.29 36.69
C MET A 585 2.75 29.80 36.21
N ILE A 586 3.81 30.15 36.95
CA ILE A 586 5.13 29.53 36.84
C ILE A 586 5.15 28.34 37.80
N VAL A 587 5.45 27.18 37.30
CA VAL A 587 5.48 25.94 38.06
C VAL A 587 6.85 25.27 37.94
N HIS A 588 7.30 24.67 39.06
CA HIS A 588 8.48 23.84 39.11
C HIS A 588 8.09 22.38 38.82
N GLY A 589 8.78 21.73 37.85
CA GLY A 589 8.61 20.32 37.52
C GLY A 589 9.82 19.51 37.95
N GLN A 590 9.56 18.39 38.66
CA GLN A 590 10.59 17.45 39.09
C GLN A 590 10.21 16.03 38.66
N ILE A 591 11.08 15.38 37.90
CA ILE A 591 10.88 14.05 37.34
C ILE A 591 11.46 12.98 38.27
N ASP A 592 10.81 11.82 38.36
CA ASP A 592 11.40 10.62 38.95
C ASP A 592 12.60 10.16 38.14
N ALA A 593 13.79 10.54 38.54
CA ALA A 593 15.05 10.24 37.86
C ALA A 593 15.33 8.74 37.77
N ASN A 594 14.95 7.94 38.78
CA ASN A 594 15.15 6.50 38.76
C ASN A 594 14.26 5.84 37.71
N ARG A 595 13.00 6.20 37.67
CA ARG A 595 12.07 5.76 36.67
C ARG A 595 12.56 6.11 35.24
N ARG A 596 12.96 7.36 35.00
CA ARG A 596 13.50 7.80 33.71
C ARG A 596 14.70 6.96 33.29
N ARG A 597 15.67 6.74 34.15
CA ARG A 597 16.88 5.96 33.83
C ARG A 597 16.56 4.50 33.52
N ILE A 598 15.66 3.84 34.26
CA ILE A 598 15.24 2.47 33.98
C ILE A 598 14.55 2.40 32.61
N LEU A 599 13.63 3.30 32.33
CA LEU A 599 12.91 3.33 31.05
C LEU A 599 13.86 3.58 29.86
N THR A 600 14.84 4.46 30.03
CA THR A 600 15.90 4.74 29.05
C THR A 600 16.76 3.50 28.76
N LEU A 601 17.18 2.77 29.81
CA LEU A 601 17.90 1.50 29.66
C LEU A 601 17.06 0.43 28.94
N HIS A 602 15.80 0.26 29.35
CA HIS A 602 14.88 -0.70 28.75
C HIS A 602 14.62 -0.36 27.28
N HIS A 603 14.55 0.93 26.93
CA HIS A 603 14.33 1.32 25.53
C HIS A 603 15.53 0.98 24.68
N THR A 604 16.74 1.34 25.09
CA THR A 604 17.96 0.98 24.35
C THR A 604 18.15 -0.54 24.28
N ALA A 605 17.86 -1.28 25.36
CA ALA A 605 17.93 -2.74 25.35
C ALA A 605 17.01 -3.38 24.31
N THR A 606 15.83 -2.80 24.00
CA THR A 606 14.97 -3.34 22.94
C THR A 606 15.58 -3.18 21.56
N HIS A 607 16.27 -2.07 21.27
CA HIS A 607 17.05 -1.90 20.03
C HIS A 607 18.21 -2.90 19.95
N VAL A 608 18.92 -3.11 21.06
CA VAL A 608 20.00 -4.12 21.10
C VAL A 608 19.44 -5.52 20.83
N MET A 609 18.29 -5.87 21.42
CA MET A 609 17.62 -7.16 21.16
C MET A 609 17.15 -7.31 19.71
N LEU A 610 16.59 -6.25 19.08
CA LEU A 610 16.18 -6.31 17.69
C LEU A 610 17.37 -6.51 16.75
N GLY A 611 18.47 -5.78 16.97
CA GLY A 611 19.72 -5.97 16.23
C GLY A 611 20.30 -7.39 16.38
N ALA A 612 20.19 -8.00 17.58
CA ALA A 612 20.55 -9.39 17.82
C ALA A 612 19.64 -10.38 17.10
N ALA A 613 18.32 -10.13 17.14
CA ALA A 613 17.32 -10.96 16.46
C ALA A 613 17.54 -10.96 14.92
N LYS A 614 17.76 -9.79 14.32
CA LYS A 614 18.10 -9.67 12.89
C LYS A 614 19.34 -10.49 12.52
N ARG A 615 20.39 -10.49 13.36
CA ARG A 615 21.61 -11.26 13.11
C ARG A 615 21.45 -12.77 13.33
N ALA A 616 20.60 -13.16 14.27
CA ALA A 616 20.37 -14.57 14.58
C ALA A 616 19.39 -15.24 13.63
N LEU A 617 18.39 -14.51 13.15
CA LEU A 617 17.23 -15.05 12.44
C LEU A 617 17.15 -14.62 10.98
N GLY A 618 17.73 -13.46 10.62
CA GLY A 618 17.72 -12.92 9.25
C GLY A 618 17.19 -11.48 9.16
N SER A 619 17.47 -10.85 8.03
CA SER A 619 17.15 -9.44 7.77
C SER A 619 15.64 -9.15 7.67
N TRP A 620 14.80 -10.17 7.46
CA TRP A 620 13.34 -10.08 7.42
C TRP A 620 12.67 -9.84 8.79
N ILE A 621 13.45 -9.82 9.87
CA ILE A 621 12.93 -9.57 11.22
C ILE A 621 12.59 -8.09 11.35
N TRP A 622 11.34 -7.81 11.74
CA TRP A 622 10.84 -6.49 12.04
C TRP A 622 10.23 -6.45 13.44
N GLN A 623 10.28 -5.30 14.08
CA GLN A 623 9.54 -5.08 15.30
C GLN A 623 8.03 -5.06 15.00
N ALA A 624 7.28 -5.97 15.60
CA ALA A 624 5.83 -6.00 15.55
C ALA A 624 5.21 -5.08 16.61
N SER A 625 5.74 -5.13 17.83
CA SER A 625 5.41 -4.20 18.91
C SER A 625 6.54 -4.14 19.94
N ALA A 626 6.52 -3.13 20.81
CA ALA A 626 7.41 -3.07 21.95
C ALA A 626 6.70 -2.39 23.13
N PHE A 627 7.09 -2.80 24.34
CA PHE A 627 6.59 -2.24 25.58
C PHE A 627 7.72 -2.14 26.59
N LYS A 628 7.84 -0.99 27.29
CA LYS A 628 8.88 -0.73 28.29
C LYS A 628 8.23 -0.05 29.48
N ASP A 629 8.30 -0.72 30.64
CA ASP A 629 7.97 -0.16 31.96
C ASP A 629 9.17 -0.28 32.91
N ILE A 630 8.98 0.04 34.18
CA ILE A 630 10.06 -0.02 35.18
C ILE A 630 10.45 -1.47 35.59
N HIS A 631 9.64 -2.47 35.24
CA HIS A 631 9.83 -3.84 35.64
C HIS A 631 10.37 -4.72 34.50
N LYS A 632 9.96 -4.40 33.26
CA LYS A 632 10.31 -5.22 32.09
C LYS A 632 10.32 -4.42 30.78
N ALA A 633 11.09 -4.94 29.84
CA ALA A 633 10.97 -4.60 28.43
C ALA A 633 10.47 -5.83 27.66
N ARG A 634 9.54 -5.62 26.72
CA ARG A 634 9.06 -6.63 25.78
C ARG A 634 9.28 -6.15 24.36
N LEU A 635 9.86 -7.05 23.54
CA LEU A 635 9.99 -6.86 22.09
C LEU A 635 9.26 -8.01 21.39
N ASP A 636 8.24 -7.69 20.59
CA ASP A 636 7.59 -8.64 19.72
C ASP A 636 8.17 -8.46 18.31
N ILE A 637 8.60 -9.55 17.71
CA ILE A 637 9.20 -9.54 16.37
C ILE A 637 8.36 -10.35 15.39
N THR A 638 8.42 -9.97 14.11
CA THR A 638 7.85 -10.78 13.04
C THR A 638 8.74 -12.00 12.81
N HIS A 639 8.16 -13.20 12.83
CA HIS A 639 8.85 -14.44 12.44
C HIS A 639 7.82 -15.46 11.94
N PHE A 640 8.24 -16.33 11.06
CA PHE A 640 7.37 -17.33 10.44
C PHE A 640 7.15 -18.59 11.28
N GLU A 641 7.96 -18.81 12.33
CA GLU A 641 7.87 -19.95 13.25
C GLU A 641 8.10 -19.52 14.71
N HIS A 642 7.76 -20.38 15.67
CA HIS A 642 8.15 -20.19 17.06
C HIS A 642 9.65 -20.32 17.20
N LEU A 643 10.25 -19.44 18.00
CA LEU A 643 11.68 -19.48 18.27
C LEU A 643 12.05 -20.75 19.03
N SER A 644 13.06 -21.46 18.56
CA SER A 644 13.67 -22.56 19.31
C SER A 644 14.52 -22.02 20.46
N LEU A 645 14.76 -22.85 21.50
CA LEU A 645 15.63 -22.47 22.62
C LEU A 645 17.01 -22.03 22.14
N LYS A 646 17.57 -22.73 21.16
CA LYS A 646 18.89 -22.40 20.58
C LYS A 646 18.89 -21.01 19.91
N GLN A 647 17.81 -20.61 19.24
CA GLN A 647 17.70 -19.27 18.66
C GLN A 647 17.62 -18.21 19.75
N ILE A 648 16.84 -18.46 20.81
CA ILE A 648 16.74 -17.56 21.97
C ILE A 648 18.09 -17.36 22.63
N GLU A 649 18.83 -18.46 22.92
CA GLU A 649 20.19 -18.41 23.48
C GLU A 649 21.15 -17.64 22.57
N THR A 650 21.03 -17.81 21.25
CA THR A 650 21.86 -17.08 20.29
C THR A 650 21.57 -15.58 20.32
N ILE A 651 20.28 -15.18 20.35
CA ILE A 651 19.86 -13.77 20.47
C ILE A 651 20.40 -13.17 21.76
N GLU A 652 20.24 -13.86 22.87
CA GLU A 652 20.76 -13.43 24.19
C GLU A 652 22.28 -13.25 24.18
N LYS A 653 23.00 -14.22 23.63
CA LYS A 653 24.46 -14.14 23.52
C LYS A 653 24.93 -12.96 22.66
N LEU A 654 24.24 -12.71 21.53
CA LEU A 654 24.56 -11.61 20.64
C LEU A 654 24.23 -10.27 21.30
N ALA A 655 23.08 -10.13 21.97
CA ALA A 655 22.70 -8.92 22.68
C ALA A 655 23.70 -8.58 23.81
N ASN A 656 24.01 -9.55 24.66
CA ASN A 656 25.02 -9.38 25.71
C ASN A 656 26.43 -9.09 25.15
N GLY A 657 26.74 -9.62 23.95
CA GLY A 657 27.97 -9.31 23.23
C GLY A 657 28.04 -7.85 22.79
N ALA A 658 26.93 -7.29 22.30
CA ALA A 658 26.85 -5.87 21.92
C ALA A 658 27.01 -4.95 23.15
N ILE A 659 26.32 -5.27 24.24
CA ILE A 659 26.43 -4.51 25.50
C ILE A 659 27.88 -4.46 25.99
N ARG A 660 28.57 -5.63 25.99
CA ARG A 660 29.97 -5.68 26.40
C ARG A 660 30.93 -4.90 25.50
N LYS A 661 30.59 -4.71 24.23
CA LYS A 661 31.38 -3.87 23.31
C LYS A 661 31.21 -2.38 23.58
N ASN A 662 30.24 -1.99 24.40
CA ASN A 662 29.95 -0.59 24.77
C ASN A 662 29.82 0.29 23.54
N LEU A 663 28.94 -0.09 22.60
CA LEU A 663 28.78 0.58 21.31
C LEU A 663 28.21 2.01 21.50
N PRO A 664 28.73 3.02 20.80
CA PRO A 664 28.17 4.37 20.82
C PRO A 664 26.72 4.38 20.31
N VAL A 665 25.87 5.18 20.97
CA VAL A 665 24.48 5.42 20.56
C VAL A 665 24.33 6.86 20.08
N HIS A 666 24.27 7.04 18.78
CA HIS A 666 24.13 8.36 18.16
C HIS A 666 22.65 8.76 18.05
N LYS A 667 22.35 9.98 18.51
CA LYS A 667 21.02 10.56 18.49
C LYS A 667 21.00 11.65 17.42
N LEU A 668 20.45 11.32 16.25
CA LEU A 668 20.47 12.20 15.09
C LEU A 668 19.07 12.77 14.85
N VAL A 669 19.02 14.01 14.36
CA VAL A 669 17.83 14.62 13.80
C VAL A 669 18.13 14.92 12.34
N LEU A 670 17.47 14.25 11.44
CA LEU A 670 17.73 14.31 10.01
C LEU A 670 16.46 14.73 9.26
N ASP A 671 16.64 15.34 8.11
CA ASP A 671 15.58 15.42 7.13
C ASP A 671 15.15 14.00 6.76
N ARG A 672 13.86 13.79 6.57
CA ARG A 672 13.31 12.47 6.30
C ARG A 672 13.90 11.84 5.05
N GLY A 673 13.98 12.60 3.95
CA GLY A 673 14.56 12.12 2.69
C GLY A 673 16.03 11.75 2.85
N GLU A 674 16.81 12.53 3.63
CA GLU A 674 18.20 12.19 3.93
C GLU A 674 18.34 10.91 4.73
N ALA A 675 17.47 10.72 5.74
CA ALA A 675 17.48 9.51 6.55
C ALA A 675 17.11 8.27 5.72
N GLU A 676 16.05 8.36 4.89
CA GLU A 676 15.63 7.28 3.98
C GLU A 676 16.72 6.96 2.95
N LYS A 677 17.39 7.96 2.40
CA LYS A 677 18.51 7.78 1.46
C LYS A 677 19.71 7.11 2.12
N LYS A 678 20.01 7.48 3.36
CA LYS A 678 21.20 6.98 4.09
C LYS A 678 20.99 5.58 4.67
N TYR A 679 19.82 5.32 5.26
CA TYR A 679 19.57 4.12 6.06
C TYR A 679 18.51 3.18 5.45
N GLY A 680 17.82 3.61 4.39
CA GLY A 680 16.72 2.88 3.78
C GLY A 680 15.47 2.90 4.67
N PHE A 681 14.47 2.11 4.27
CA PHE A 681 13.16 2.06 4.95
C PHE A 681 13.14 1.16 6.19
N SER A 682 14.22 0.42 6.44
CA SER A 682 14.36 -0.44 7.63
C SER A 682 14.40 0.35 8.95
N ILE A 683 14.55 1.68 8.88
CA ILE A 683 14.46 2.57 10.04
C ILE A 683 13.05 2.63 10.64
N TYR A 684 12.01 2.32 9.86
CA TYR A 684 10.62 2.37 10.32
C TYR A 684 10.20 1.09 11.04
N GLN A 685 10.79 0.85 12.21
CA GLN A 685 10.43 -0.23 13.12
C GLN A 685 9.34 0.23 14.09
N GLY A 686 8.32 -0.58 14.32
CA GLY A 686 7.34 -0.31 15.37
C GLY A 686 6.42 0.90 15.19
N GLY A 687 6.28 1.47 13.98
CA GLY A 687 5.28 2.49 13.69
C GLY A 687 5.81 3.78 13.04
N ILE A 688 4.95 4.79 13.03
CA ILE A 688 5.05 6.01 12.26
C ILE A 688 6.14 6.92 12.83
N ALA A 689 6.99 7.45 11.95
CA ALA A 689 7.78 8.65 12.21
C ALA A 689 7.06 9.84 11.53
N PRO A 690 6.23 10.58 12.24
CA PRO A 690 5.55 11.75 11.68
C PRO A 690 6.55 12.88 11.45
N GLY A 691 6.29 13.69 10.41
CA GLY A 691 6.98 14.94 10.17
C GLY A 691 8.12 14.89 9.17
N LYS A 692 8.54 16.10 8.78
CA LYS A 692 9.59 16.37 7.80
C LYS A 692 10.98 16.03 8.33
N SER A 693 11.15 16.16 9.65
CA SER A 693 12.37 15.87 10.37
C SER A 693 12.13 14.68 11.29
N ILE A 694 12.98 13.67 11.23
CA ILE A 694 12.88 12.45 12.04
C ILE A 694 14.07 12.28 12.96
N ARG A 695 13.78 11.76 14.15
CA ARG A 695 14.81 11.37 15.11
C ARG A 695 15.25 9.95 14.79
N VAL A 696 16.55 9.76 14.56
CA VAL A 696 17.18 8.48 14.29
C VAL A 696 18.09 8.11 15.44
N GLN A 697 17.91 6.90 15.98
CA GLN A 697 18.81 6.28 16.93
C GLN A 697 19.70 5.30 16.19
N ASP A 698 21.00 5.53 16.21
CA ASP A 698 21.99 4.71 15.52
C ASP A 698 22.94 4.11 16.58
N ILE A 699 22.75 2.83 16.88
CA ILE A 699 23.72 2.03 17.65
C ILE A 699 24.77 1.57 16.68
N GLU A 700 25.95 2.16 16.74
CA GLU A 700 27.01 2.05 15.74
C GLU A 700 27.29 0.61 15.26
N GLY A 701 27.01 0.36 13.96
CA GLY A 701 27.18 -0.96 13.35
C GLY A 701 26.28 -2.07 13.89
N TRP A 702 25.25 -1.71 14.69
CA TRP A 702 24.38 -2.69 15.34
C TRP A 702 22.91 -2.58 14.92
N ASP A 703 22.27 -1.43 15.12
CA ASP A 703 20.87 -1.19 14.78
C ASP A 703 20.61 0.29 14.54
N VAL A 704 19.73 0.61 13.58
CA VAL A 704 19.33 1.99 13.26
C VAL A 704 17.83 2.06 13.12
N GLU A 705 17.19 2.95 13.89
CA GLU A 705 15.73 3.12 13.86
C GLU A 705 15.29 4.58 13.99
N ALA A 706 14.18 4.92 13.33
CA ALA A 706 13.45 6.13 13.61
C ALA A 706 12.70 5.96 14.93
N CYS A 707 13.16 6.65 15.98
CA CYS A 707 12.68 6.44 17.33
C CYS A 707 12.49 7.74 18.10
N ALA A 708 11.34 7.84 18.80
CA ALA A 708 11.01 8.98 19.67
C ALA A 708 11.40 8.76 21.15
N GLY A 709 12.04 7.63 21.48
CA GLY A 709 12.38 7.27 22.86
C GLY A 709 13.54 8.03 23.46
N THR A 710 13.76 7.79 24.76
CA THR A 710 14.99 8.20 25.46
C THR A 710 15.99 7.06 25.41
N HIS A 711 17.28 7.36 25.19
CA HIS A 711 18.33 6.37 25.00
C HIS A 711 19.60 6.72 25.76
N VAL A 712 20.35 5.72 26.20
CA VAL A 712 21.68 5.88 26.77
C VAL A 712 22.65 6.42 25.73
N SER A 713 23.85 6.81 26.15
CA SER A 713 24.90 7.30 25.23
C SER A 713 25.78 6.16 24.69
N ASN A 714 25.82 5.02 25.38
CA ASN A 714 26.63 3.86 25.06
C ASN A 714 26.10 2.60 25.78
#